data_f3898ec4bffdeeb13c2d6c7df571c849
#
_entry.id   f3898ec4bffdeeb13c2d6c7df571c849
#
_cell.length_a   1.000
_cell.length_b   1.000
_cell.length_c   1.000
_cell.angle_alpha   90.00
_cell.angle_beta   90.00
_cell.angle_gamma   90.00
#
_symmetry.space_group_name_H-M   'P 1'
#
loop_
_entity.id
_entity.type
_entity.pdbx_description
1 polymer ?
#
loop_
_entity_poly.entity_id
_entity_poly.type
_entity_poly.pdbx_seq_one_letter_code
_entity_poly.pdbx_strand_id
1 'polypeptide(L)'
;MGKVRRLAGFGAFGAFAVSIGAAQNAVSHVAPGLDGAGLRSAEYARVQERLARGWNTWDVHSVATQVLLPEGLAIHVGMKHNSSLNGDAWLGDALIGRLDKDAEKVTPGPHAWDGSYTQADYEWKGHKWRVESAHDGDDLVMVVTPLEPKSALPPTVVFSVNYLGSYFGTVHRQWGQPTQVSSMRSLPGYITAGDPIHEINVYCTCENGGWNFTVVPIPAPYFSSELIAPVGITTGKRRTLDEIRAVLQKEKAAYEASINAAGANGPILDAIETTLGWDTIYDPEKGRVISPVSRVWSVGWGGYVLFDWDTFFAATMASIGDKDLAYANALETLREETPQGFVPNYARAGNWKSTDRSEPPVGAITVLGLYKEFHDRWFIEDAFAPLLSWNRWWNEHRQLQGFIVLGSDPQNEPVNVDDGSRGTWQGAVYESGLDNSPMYDGTFYNSKTQLLEYADVGMTSLYIADCDALAEIADALGKSTEAKELRERAERYRAKLQTLWDEKAGIFLNRDLHTGKVNTRLSPTNFYPLLAKAASPEQAQSMIKHLLNRDEFGGDWVIPSIAYNDPAFKDQNYWRGRVWGPMNYLVYLGLRNYESSAVRKDFAQKSYELFLKEWREKGHVHENYNAITGTGDDVDSSDRFYHWGALLGYVEYLEQSEVRPPGK
;
A
#
# COMPACT_ATOMS: atom_id res chain seq x y z
N MET A 1 2.45 7.60 48.38
CA MET A 1 2.34 8.65 47.37
C MET A 1 3.33 8.31 46.27
N GLY A 2 2.99 7.39 45.39
CA GLY A 2 3.81 6.90 44.30
C GLY A 2 3.31 7.47 42.98
N LYS A 3 4.16 8.18 42.29
CA LYS A 3 3.92 8.66 40.91
C LYS A 3 3.90 7.47 39.96
N VAL A 4 2.71 7.13 39.47
CA VAL A 4 2.54 6.24 38.34
C VAL A 4 3.10 6.95 37.11
N ARG A 5 4.21 6.45 36.57
CA ARG A 5 4.69 6.83 35.23
C ARG A 5 3.71 6.27 34.22
N ARG A 6 2.99 7.13 33.54
CA ARG A 6 2.28 6.81 32.32
C ARG A 6 3.33 6.48 31.27
N LEU A 7 3.33 5.26 30.79
CA LEU A 7 3.95 4.88 29.54
C LEU A 7 3.14 5.54 28.41
N ALA A 8 3.66 6.62 27.88
CA ALA A 8 3.21 7.16 26.62
C ALA A 8 3.81 6.26 25.52
N GLY A 9 3.01 5.31 25.07
CA GLY A 9 3.30 4.54 23.88
C GLY A 9 2.82 5.31 22.66
N PHE A 10 3.70 5.42 21.69
CA PHE A 10 3.44 5.73 20.29
C PHE A 10 2.81 7.08 19.97
N GLY A 11 3.61 8.10 20.00
CA GLY A 11 3.59 9.27 19.17
C GLY A 11 4.99 9.49 18.67
N ALA A 12 5.51 8.59 17.88
CA ALA A 12 6.83 8.74 17.27
C ALA A 12 6.73 9.21 15.83
N PHE A 13 5.99 10.27 15.58
CA PHE A 13 6.42 11.25 14.60
C PHE A 13 7.42 12.18 15.29
N GLY A 14 8.55 11.63 15.67
CA GLY A 14 9.69 12.40 16.07
C GLY A 14 10.25 13.07 14.83
N ALA A 15 10.12 14.39 14.77
CA ALA A 15 10.94 15.20 13.88
C ALA A 15 12.41 14.87 14.17
N PHE A 16 13.01 13.99 13.39
CA PHE A 16 14.44 13.85 13.33
C PHE A 16 14.98 15.06 12.60
N ALA A 17 15.34 16.08 13.36
CA ALA A 17 16.27 17.07 12.91
C ALA A 17 17.60 16.35 12.63
N VAL A 18 17.81 15.97 11.37
CA VAL A 18 19.09 15.46 10.90
C VAL A 18 20.06 16.63 10.92
N SER A 19 20.95 16.66 11.93
CA SER A 19 22.14 17.47 11.87
C SER A 19 22.97 16.99 10.68
N ILE A 20 23.11 17.84 9.68
CA ILE A 20 24.00 17.62 8.53
C ILE A 20 25.44 17.69 9.04
N GLY A 21 25.96 16.53 9.42
CA GLY A 21 27.37 16.29 9.61
C GLY A 21 27.95 15.73 8.31
N ALA A 22 28.85 16.47 7.71
CA ALA A 22 29.57 16.05 6.52
C ALA A 22 30.29 14.71 6.76
N ALA A 23 29.85 13.66 6.08
CA ALA A 23 30.62 12.46 5.89
C ALA A 23 30.94 12.31 4.41
N GLN A 24 32.13 12.75 4.04
CA GLN A 24 32.75 12.44 2.75
C GLN A 24 33.26 11.00 2.77
N ASN A 25 32.98 10.31 1.65
CA ASN A 25 33.66 9.13 1.15
C ASN A 25 33.68 7.87 2.01
N ALA A 26 32.63 7.06 1.87
CA ALA A 26 32.77 5.62 1.90
C ALA A 26 32.32 5.04 0.56
N VAL A 27 33.26 4.65 -0.28
CA VAL A 27 33.02 3.79 -1.44
C VAL A 27 32.61 2.44 -0.86
N SER A 28 31.33 2.13 -0.88
CA SER A 28 30.86 0.80 -0.52
C SER A 28 31.26 -0.16 -1.63
N HIS A 29 32.22 -1.03 -1.33
CA HIS A 29 32.38 -2.25 -2.09
C HIS A 29 31.15 -3.12 -1.83
N VAL A 30 30.14 -3.01 -2.67
CA VAL A 30 29.07 -4.00 -2.75
C VAL A 30 29.69 -5.26 -3.35
N ALA A 31 29.69 -6.34 -2.60
CA ALA A 31 30.07 -7.64 -3.12
C ALA A 31 29.11 -7.99 -4.30
N PRO A 32 29.62 -8.36 -5.48
CA PRO A 32 28.76 -8.75 -6.58
C PRO A 32 28.11 -10.09 -6.22
N GLY A 33 26.78 -10.10 -6.04
CA GLY A 33 26.03 -11.34 -5.90
C GLY A 33 24.86 -11.37 -4.92
N LEU A 34 24.45 -10.24 -4.34
CA LEU A 34 23.30 -10.19 -3.42
C LEU A 34 22.27 -9.11 -3.80
N ASP A 35 22.24 -8.72 -5.08
CA ASP A 35 21.12 -7.98 -5.58
C ASP A 35 19.96 -8.97 -5.70
N GLY A 36 18.81 -8.70 -5.05
CA GLY A 36 17.54 -9.40 -5.26
C GLY A 36 16.99 -9.25 -6.68
N ALA A 37 17.83 -8.83 -7.61
CA ALA A 37 17.69 -8.88 -9.05
C ALA A 37 17.94 -10.30 -9.59
N GLY A 38 17.40 -11.33 -8.91
CA GLY A 38 17.19 -12.61 -9.54
C GLY A 38 16.51 -12.33 -10.89
N LEU A 39 17.08 -12.87 -11.95
CA LEU A 39 16.69 -12.62 -13.33
C LEU A 39 15.16 -12.52 -13.45
N ARG A 40 14.66 -11.33 -13.78
CA ARG A 40 13.28 -11.20 -14.24
C ARG A 40 13.11 -12.14 -15.43
N SER A 41 12.06 -12.95 -15.44
CA SER A 41 11.73 -13.66 -16.68
C SER A 41 11.50 -12.64 -17.79
N ALA A 42 11.65 -13.06 -19.03
CA ALA A 42 11.41 -12.17 -20.17
C ALA A 42 9.96 -11.66 -20.18
N GLU A 43 9.03 -12.48 -19.70
CA GLU A 43 7.62 -12.15 -19.57
C GLU A 43 7.41 -11.07 -18.50
N TYR A 44 8.01 -11.22 -17.33
CA TYR A 44 7.90 -10.22 -16.28
C TYR A 44 8.62 -8.91 -16.63
N ALA A 45 9.76 -8.99 -17.32
CA ALA A 45 10.41 -7.77 -17.82
C ALA A 45 9.47 -6.95 -18.72
N ARG A 46 8.71 -7.62 -19.62
CA ARG A 46 7.70 -6.95 -20.46
C ARG A 46 6.54 -6.36 -19.64
N VAL A 47 6.14 -6.98 -18.51
CA VAL A 47 5.14 -6.40 -17.60
C VAL A 47 5.64 -5.05 -17.10
N GLN A 48 6.85 -4.99 -16.57
CA GLN A 48 7.43 -3.73 -16.08
C GLN A 48 7.65 -2.70 -17.20
N GLU A 49 8.03 -3.13 -18.41
CA GLU A 49 8.15 -2.24 -19.58
C GLU A 49 6.79 -1.64 -20.00
N ARG A 50 5.68 -2.38 -19.85
CA ARG A 50 4.35 -1.84 -20.13
C ARG A 50 3.87 -0.88 -19.05
N LEU A 51 4.10 -1.21 -17.78
CA LEU A 51 3.76 -0.34 -16.65
C LEU A 51 4.58 0.96 -16.68
N ALA A 52 5.90 0.86 -16.85
CA ALA A 52 6.81 2.01 -16.84
C ALA A 52 6.83 2.73 -18.19
N ARG A 53 5.66 3.23 -18.66
CA ARG A 53 5.52 3.87 -19.96
C ARG A 53 4.48 4.98 -19.98
N GLY A 54 4.84 6.08 -20.62
CA GLY A 54 3.95 7.25 -20.76
C GLY A 54 4.01 8.17 -19.56
N TRP A 55 3.04 9.06 -19.45
CA TRP A 55 2.93 10.03 -18.36
C TRP A 55 2.09 9.46 -17.20
N ASN A 56 2.56 9.61 -15.97
CA ASN A 56 1.79 9.28 -14.78
C ASN A 56 2.35 9.99 -13.53
N THR A 57 1.67 9.89 -12.39
CA THR A 57 2.03 10.50 -11.10
C THR A 57 3.03 9.65 -10.30
N TRP A 58 4.13 9.23 -10.89
CA TRP A 58 5.06 8.25 -10.30
C TRP A 58 6.08 8.80 -9.30
N ASP A 59 6.09 10.11 -9.06
CA ASP A 59 7.01 10.71 -8.09
C ASP A 59 6.53 10.46 -6.65
N VAL A 60 7.32 9.74 -5.87
CA VAL A 60 6.98 9.41 -4.47
C VAL A 60 6.81 10.65 -3.60
N HIS A 61 7.49 11.76 -3.93
CA HIS A 61 7.49 12.98 -3.13
C HIS A 61 6.32 13.92 -3.41
N SER A 62 5.70 13.83 -4.60
CA SER A 62 4.61 14.75 -4.94
C SER A 62 3.60 14.14 -5.90
N VAL A 63 2.36 14.08 -5.46
CA VAL A 63 1.21 13.69 -6.32
C VAL A 63 0.86 14.74 -7.39
N ALA A 64 1.45 15.93 -7.31
CA ALA A 64 1.30 16.99 -8.31
C ALA A 64 2.37 16.92 -9.43
N THR A 65 3.22 15.90 -9.43
CA THR A 65 4.27 15.70 -10.44
C THR A 65 3.82 14.68 -11.47
N GLN A 66 3.88 15.06 -12.74
CA GLN A 66 3.71 14.13 -13.86
C GLN A 66 5.08 13.72 -14.40
N VAL A 67 5.28 12.42 -14.56
CA VAL A 67 6.54 11.83 -15.00
C VAL A 67 6.33 11.05 -16.27
N LEU A 68 7.18 11.27 -17.26
CA LEU A 68 7.23 10.48 -18.49
C LEU A 68 8.28 9.37 -18.35
N LEU A 69 7.86 8.15 -18.52
CA LEU A 69 8.75 6.99 -18.60
C LEU A 69 8.74 6.39 -20.02
N PRO A 70 9.84 5.84 -20.47
CA PRO A 70 11.11 5.59 -19.75
C PRO A 70 12.07 6.77 -19.69
N GLU A 71 11.75 7.93 -20.27
CA GLU A 71 12.64 9.09 -20.39
C GLU A 71 13.03 9.70 -19.02
N GLY A 72 12.20 9.53 -18.01
CA GLY A 72 12.40 10.10 -16.69
C GLY A 72 12.17 11.61 -16.61
N LEU A 73 11.54 12.20 -17.62
CA LEU A 73 11.18 13.61 -17.63
C LEU A 73 10.04 13.87 -16.64
N ALA A 74 10.20 14.87 -15.78
CA ALA A 74 9.20 15.25 -14.79
C ALA A 74 8.73 16.68 -15.00
N ILE A 75 7.41 16.89 -14.98
CA ILE A 75 6.77 18.19 -14.88
C ILE A 75 6.18 18.29 -13.47
N HIS A 76 6.79 19.14 -12.68
CA HIS A 76 6.47 19.32 -11.28
C HIS A 76 5.66 20.58 -11.06
N VAL A 77 4.57 20.50 -10.31
CA VAL A 77 3.73 21.64 -9.93
C VAL A 77 4.04 22.04 -8.50
N GLY A 78 4.66 23.22 -8.36
CA GLY A 78 4.89 23.83 -7.07
C GLY A 78 4.05 25.09 -6.87
N MET A 79 3.90 25.52 -5.61
CA MET A 79 3.14 26.70 -5.26
C MET A 79 3.94 27.62 -4.35
N LYS A 80 4.08 28.89 -4.74
CA LYS A 80 4.67 29.92 -3.89
C LYS A 80 3.56 30.76 -3.26
N HIS A 81 3.55 30.83 -1.93
CA HIS A 81 2.70 31.73 -1.19
C HIS A 81 3.37 33.11 -1.15
N ASN A 82 2.75 34.12 -1.75
CA ASN A 82 3.23 35.50 -1.72
C ASN A 82 2.75 36.15 -0.43
N SER A 83 3.68 36.66 0.38
CA SER A 83 3.41 37.36 1.63
C SER A 83 3.90 38.80 1.56
N SER A 84 3.12 39.75 2.07
CA SER A 84 3.55 41.15 2.24
C SER A 84 4.49 41.36 3.42
N LEU A 85 4.66 40.36 4.27
CA LEU A 85 5.48 40.36 5.49
C LEU A 85 6.49 39.21 5.40
N ASN A 86 7.74 39.52 5.27
CA ASN A 86 8.91 38.64 5.37
C ASN A 86 8.65 37.15 5.53
N GLY A 87 8.65 36.41 4.46
CA GLY A 87 8.57 34.97 4.51
C GLY A 87 7.64 34.36 3.44
N ASP A 88 8.04 34.55 2.18
CA ASP A 88 7.45 33.72 1.12
C ASP A 88 7.67 32.24 1.45
N ALA A 89 6.60 31.49 1.49
CA ALA A 89 6.67 30.06 1.69
C ALA A 89 6.53 29.34 0.35
N TRP A 90 7.15 28.18 0.26
CA TRP A 90 7.20 27.33 -0.92
C TRP A 90 6.60 25.96 -0.61
N LEU A 91 5.68 25.52 -1.44
CA LEU A 91 5.19 24.15 -1.48
C LEU A 91 5.80 23.47 -2.71
N GLY A 92 6.75 22.60 -2.48
CA GLY A 92 7.39 21.79 -3.53
C GLY A 92 6.82 20.39 -3.61
N ASP A 93 6.51 19.82 -2.46
CA ASP A 93 5.99 18.46 -2.32
C ASP A 93 4.54 18.52 -1.90
N ALA A 94 3.70 17.69 -2.48
CA ALA A 94 2.31 17.58 -2.09
C ALA A 94 1.93 16.10 -1.94
N LEU A 95 1.48 15.71 -0.76
CA LEU A 95 1.11 14.33 -0.43
C LEU A 95 -0.32 14.24 0.08
N ILE A 96 -1.00 13.17 -0.32
CA ILE A 96 -2.31 12.84 0.24
C ILE A 96 -2.10 12.26 1.64
N GLY A 97 -2.91 12.67 2.61
CA GLY A 97 -2.91 12.09 3.96
C GLY A 97 -2.03 12.78 5.00
N ARG A 98 -1.32 13.87 4.68
CA ARG A 98 -0.53 14.61 5.69
C ARG A 98 -1.39 15.13 6.84
N LEU A 99 -0.88 14.96 8.07
CA LEU A 99 -1.57 15.34 9.31
C LEU A 99 -1.02 16.62 9.94
N ASP A 100 0.15 17.09 9.53
CA ASP A 100 0.79 18.28 10.10
C ASP A 100 -0.08 19.51 9.91
N LYS A 101 -0.24 20.31 10.95
CA LYS A 101 -1.15 21.47 10.97
C LYS A 101 -0.88 22.51 9.88
N ASP A 102 0.38 22.69 9.50
CA ASP A 102 0.81 23.68 8.52
C ASP A 102 1.11 23.05 7.13
N ALA A 103 0.90 21.74 6.99
CA ALA A 103 1.04 21.05 5.72
C ALA A 103 -0.12 21.38 4.77
N GLU A 104 0.10 21.06 3.53
CA GLU A 104 -0.97 21.04 2.53
C GLU A 104 -2.01 19.99 2.85
N LYS A 105 -3.24 20.25 2.40
CA LYS A 105 -4.29 19.24 2.33
C LYS A 105 -4.52 18.91 0.88
N VAL A 106 -4.35 17.65 0.54
CA VAL A 106 -4.67 17.14 -0.79
C VAL A 106 -5.91 16.28 -0.67
N THR A 107 -6.96 16.65 -1.41
CA THR A 107 -8.15 15.84 -1.58
C THR A 107 -8.02 15.10 -2.90
N PRO A 108 -7.83 13.76 -2.87
CA PRO A 108 -7.73 12.98 -4.09
C PRO A 108 -9.06 12.98 -4.85
N GLY A 109 -8.97 13.04 -6.15
CA GLY A 109 -10.06 12.78 -7.09
C GLY A 109 -9.68 11.61 -8.00
N PRO A 110 -10.41 11.38 -9.09
CA PRO A 110 -10.13 10.29 -10.01
C PRO A 110 -8.67 10.17 -10.42
N HIS A 111 -8.20 8.94 -10.51
CA HIS A 111 -6.89 8.59 -11.06
C HIS A 111 -7.03 7.32 -11.89
N ALA A 112 -6.99 7.44 -13.21
CA ALA A 112 -7.00 6.27 -14.09
C ALA A 112 -5.72 5.44 -13.93
N TRP A 113 -5.82 4.11 -14.05
CA TRP A 113 -4.69 3.18 -13.90
C TRP A 113 -3.45 3.61 -14.70
N ASP A 114 -3.66 4.01 -15.94
CA ASP A 114 -2.63 4.40 -16.87
C ASP A 114 -2.25 5.90 -16.82
N GLY A 115 -2.82 6.66 -15.88
CA GLY A 115 -2.63 8.10 -15.79
C GLY A 115 -3.32 8.91 -16.89
N SER A 116 -4.16 8.29 -17.72
CA SER A 116 -4.88 8.99 -18.82
C SER A 116 -5.79 10.12 -18.34
N TYR A 117 -6.23 10.07 -17.10
CA TYR A 117 -6.89 11.18 -16.41
C TYR A 117 -6.56 11.16 -14.91
N THR A 118 -6.14 12.31 -14.38
CA THR A 118 -5.97 12.52 -12.94
C THR A 118 -6.55 13.85 -12.50
N GLN A 119 -7.07 13.91 -11.26
CA GLN A 119 -7.56 15.13 -10.64
C GLN A 119 -7.29 15.11 -9.14
N ALA A 120 -6.72 16.18 -8.58
CA ALA A 120 -6.63 16.40 -7.15
C ALA A 120 -6.88 17.87 -6.80
N ASP A 121 -7.48 18.10 -5.63
CA ASP A 121 -7.71 19.42 -5.07
C ASP A 121 -6.74 19.67 -3.91
N TYR A 122 -6.18 20.88 -3.86
CA TYR A 122 -5.15 21.27 -2.92
C TYR A 122 -5.60 22.47 -2.09
N GLU A 123 -5.31 22.45 -0.81
CA GLU A 123 -5.46 23.61 0.08
C GLU A 123 -4.16 23.83 0.87
N TRP A 124 -3.61 25.03 0.81
CA TRP A 124 -2.42 25.39 1.54
C TRP A 124 -2.33 26.91 1.77
N LYS A 125 -2.07 27.31 3.02
CA LYS A 125 -1.96 28.72 3.44
C LYS A 125 -3.13 29.60 3.00
N GLY A 126 -4.34 29.02 3.02
CA GLY A 126 -5.57 29.73 2.65
C GLY A 126 -5.80 29.87 1.16
N HIS A 127 -5.02 29.21 0.33
CA HIS A 127 -5.24 29.11 -1.13
C HIS A 127 -5.77 27.73 -1.48
N LYS A 128 -6.70 27.69 -2.44
CA LYS A 128 -7.25 26.44 -2.96
C LYS A 128 -7.15 26.39 -4.47
N TRP A 129 -6.69 25.26 -4.97
CA TRP A 129 -6.57 25.03 -6.40
C TRP A 129 -6.79 23.57 -6.75
N ARG A 130 -7.11 23.33 -8.02
CA ARG A 130 -7.22 21.99 -8.63
C ARG A 130 -6.10 21.78 -9.62
N VAL A 131 -5.53 20.59 -9.64
CA VAL A 131 -4.67 20.12 -10.72
C VAL A 131 -5.40 19.00 -11.44
N GLU A 132 -5.53 19.13 -12.74
CA GLU A 132 -6.06 18.09 -13.63
C GLU A 132 -5.02 17.80 -14.71
N SER A 133 -4.81 16.52 -15.03
CA SER A 133 -3.98 16.10 -16.14
C SER A 133 -4.65 15.05 -17.00
N ALA A 134 -4.26 14.98 -18.27
CA ALA A 134 -4.72 13.96 -19.20
C ALA A 134 -3.69 13.75 -20.33
N HIS A 135 -3.91 12.71 -21.12
CA HIS A 135 -3.10 12.40 -22.29
C HIS A 135 -3.80 12.82 -23.60
N ASP A 136 -3.02 13.33 -24.57
CA ASP A 136 -3.41 13.52 -25.96
C ASP A 136 -2.42 12.78 -26.87
N GLY A 137 -2.61 11.47 -27.01
CA GLY A 137 -1.60 10.56 -27.55
C GLY A 137 -0.43 10.43 -26.55
N ASP A 138 0.79 10.69 -27.02
CA ASP A 138 1.99 10.68 -26.19
C ASP A 138 2.22 12.01 -25.44
N ASP A 139 1.39 13.04 -25.70
CA ASP A 139 1.51 14.35 -25.07
C ASP A 139 0.76 14.41 -23.74
N LEU A 140 1.36 15.08 -22.76
CA LEU A 140 0.68 15.50 -21.53
C LEU A 140 -0.04 16.81 -21.75
N VAL A 141 -1.25 16.93 -21.22
CA VAL A 141 -1.95 18.19 -20.97
C VAL A 141 -2.29 18.30 -19.49
N MET A 142 -2.11 19.48 -18.89
CA MET A 142 -2.36 19.73 -17.49
C MET A 142 -2.93 21.13 -17.30
N VAL A 143 -3.84 21.29 -16.33
CA VAL A 143 -4.36 22.61 -15.92
C VAL A 143 -4.32 22.74 -14.41
N VAL A 144 -3.84 23.87 -13.93
CA VAL A 144 -3.98 24.31 -12.53
C VAL A 144 -5.06 25.39 -12.50
N THR A 145 -6.13 25.15 -11.77
CA THR A 145 -7.31 26.01 -11.68
C THR A 145 -7.46 26.55 -10.24
N PRO A 146 -7.49 27.88 -10.01
CA PRO A 146 -7.83 28.42 -8.69
C PRO A 146 -9.30 28.11 -8.36
N LEU A 147 -9.56 27.62 -7.14
CA LEU A 147 -10.92 27.27 -6.67
C LEU A 147 -11.56 28.37 -5.82
N GLU A 148 -10.84 29.40 -5.48
CA GLU A 148 -11.34 30.52 -4.68
C GLU A 148 -11.35 31.84 -5.44
N PRO A 149 -12.18 32.82 -5.00
CA PRO A 149 -12.18 34.15 -5.59
C PRO A 149 -10.80 34.81 -5.49
N LYS A 150 -10.55 35.77 -6.37
CA LYS A 150 -9.29 36.51 -6.43
C LYS A 150 -8.83 37.00 -5.05
N SER A 151 -7.71 36.47 -4.58
CA SER A 151 -7.00 36.97 -3.42
C SER A 151 -6.36 38.31 -3.72
N ALA A 152 -6.22 39.19 -2.71
CA ALA A 152 -5.43 40.40 -2.82
C ALA A 152 -3.93 40.12 -3.07
N LEU A 153 -3.46 38.93 -2.62
CA LEU A 153 -2.14 38.39 -2.86
C LEU A 153 -2.27 36.99 -3.41
N PRO A 154 -2.46 36.83 -4.72
CA PRO A 154 -2.59 35.50 -5.32
C PRO A 154 -1.29 34.72 -5.18
N PRO A 155 -1.35 33.39 -5.01
CA PRO A 155 -0.16 32.56 -5.02
C PRO A 155 0.43 32.50 -6.43
N THR A 156 1.69 32.13 -6.53
CA THR A 156 2.35 31.89 -7.82
C THR A 156 2.48 30.39 -8.03
N VAL A 157 1.87 29.89 -9.10
CA VAL A 157 2.10 28.52 -9.57
C VAL A 157 3.42 28.47 -10.34
N VAL A 158 4.17 27.41 -10.11
CA VAL A 158 5.46 27.17 -10.77
C VAL A 158 5.47 25.75 -11.35
N PHE A 159 5.73 25.67 -12.66
CA PHE A 159 5.92 24.41 -13.35
C PHE A 159 7.39 24.22 -13.66
N SER A 160 8.08 23.38 -12.90
CA SER A 160 9.45 23.03 -13.19
C SER A 160 9.53 21.82 -14.10
N VAL A 161 10.44 21.87 -15.07
CA VAL A 161 10.75 20.76 -15.97
C VAL A 161 12.08 20.19 -15.54
N ASN A 162 12.08 18.95 -15.10
CA ASN A 162 13.20 18.35 -14.43
C ASN A 162 13.28 16.86 -14.70
N TYR A 163 14.16 16.19 -13.97
CA TYR A 163 14.17 14.74 -13.90
C TYR A 163 13.45 14.27 -12.64
N LEU A 164 12.85 13.12 -12.67
CA LEU A 164 12.36 12.46 -11.47
C LEU A 164 13.51 12.35 -10.45
N GLY A 165 13.25 12.61 -9.18
CA GLY A 165 14.27 12.60 -8.13
C GLY A 165 15.19 13.83 -8.10
N SER A 166 15.04 14.81 -9.00
CA SER A 166 15.72 16.09 -8.92
C SER A 166 14.94 17.03 -8.02
N TYR A 167 15.23 16.98 -6.73
CA TYR A 167 14.60 17.85 -5.75
C TYR A 167 15.59 18.84 -5.15
N PHE A 168 15.26 20.12 -5.10
CA PHE A 168 15.96 21.18 -4.35
C PHE A 168 17.49 21.17 -4.48
N GLY A 169 18.01 20.91 -5.68
CA GLY A 169 19.44 20.90 -5.91
C GLY A 169 20.19 19.69 -5.36
N THR A 170 19.51 18.78 -4.71
CA THR A 170 20.03 17.44 -4.48
C THR A 170 19.75 16.59 -5.70
N VAL A 171 20.73 16.45 -6.55
CA VAL A 171 20.74 15.39 -7.56
C VAL A 171 20.76 14.08 -6.77
N HIS A 172 19.62 13.47 -6.56
CA HIS A 172 19.60 12.06 -6.21
C HIS A 172 20.15 11.32 -7.43
N ARG A 173 21.38 10.90 -7.33
CA ARG A 173 22.17 10.24 -8.39
C ARG A 173 21.58 8.95 -8.91
N GLN A 174 20.34 8.66 -8.64
CA GLN A 174 19.92 7.29 -8.79
C GLN A 174 18.78 7.06 -9.71
N TRP A 175 18.69 7.86 -10.66
CA TRP A 175 18.09 7.37 -11.85
C TRP A 175 19.04 6.39 -12.44
N GLY A 176 18.71 5.12 -12.32
CA GLY A 176 19.56 4.02 -12.68
C GLY A 176 19.90 3.95 -14.15
N GLN A 177 19.42 4.90 -14.91
CA GLN A 177 19.90 5.10 -16.23
C GLN A 177 20.00 6.54 -16.56
N PRO A 178 21.12 6.87 -16.89
CA PRO A 178 21.38 8.14 -17.41
C PRO A 178 20.62 8.31 -18.66
N THR A 179 19.55 8.67 -18.70
CA THR A 179 19.85 8.79 -19.73
C THR A 179 19.40 9.28 -20.83
N GLN A 180 18.36 9.71 -20.79
CA GLN A 180 18.01 10.14 -22.06
C GLN A 180 17.69 11.61 -22.13
N VAL A 181 17.46 12.29 -21.05
CA VAL A 181 17.42 13.74 -21.03
C VAL A 181 18.82 14.27 -20.79
N SER A 182 19.56 14.46 -21.86
CA SER A 182 20.95 14.93 -21.81
C SER A 182 21.06 16.44 -21.63
N SER A 183 19.99 17.20 -21.92
CA SER A 183 19.97 18.65 -21.79
C SER A 183 18.56 19.19 -21.57
N MET A 184 18.48 20.29 -20.81
CA MET A 184 17.29 21.11 -20.73
C MET A 184 17.63 22.53 -21.11
N ARG A 185 16.83 23.15 -21.97
CA ARG A 185 17.07 24.51 -22.46
C ARG A 185 15.78 25.30 -22.35
N SER A 186 15.88 26.49 -21.76
CA SER A 186 14.82 27.48 -21.82
C SER A 186 14.96 28.29 -23.10
N LEU A 187 13.93 28.32 -23.90
CA LEU A 187 13.84 29.08 -25.13
C LEU A 187 12.66 30.05 -25.05
N PRO A 188 12.61 31.13 -25.87
CA PRO A 188 11.48 32.06 -25.84
C PRO A 188 10.13 31.34 -26.03
N GLY A 189 9.33 31.28 -24.97
CA GLY A 189 7.98 30.73 -24.96
C GLY A 189 7.88 29.19 -24.81
N TYR A 190 8.96 28.47 -24.62
CA TYR A 190 8.93 27.03 -24.32
C TYR A 190 10.23 26.53 -23.68
N ILE A 191 10.16 25.37 -23.06
CA ILE A 191 11.29 24.61 -22.56
C ILE A 191 11.43 23.36 -23.43
N THR A 192 12.65 23.02 -23.84
CA THR A 192 12.93 21.76 -24.49
C THR A 192 13.80 20.90 -23.58
N ALA A 193 13.49 19.61 -23.54
CA ALA A 193 14.20 18.62 -22.75
C ALA A 193 14.39 17.35 -23.58
N GLY A 194 15.47 16.62 -23.36
CA GLY A 194 15.78 15.41 -24.09
C GLY A 194 17.16 15.38 -24.71
N ASP A 195 17.47 14.33 -25.44
CA ASP A 195 18.64 14.25 -26.28
C ASP A 195 18.38 14.90 -27.67
N PRO A 196 19.40 15.12 -28.50
CA PRO A 196 19.23 15.76 -29.81
C PRO A 196 18.33 14.98 -30.81
N ILE A 197 17.97 13.75 -30.48
CA ILE A 197 17.15 12.91 -31.33
C ILE A 197 15.70 12.87 -30.86
N HIS A 198 15.49 12.99 -29.51
CA HIS A 198 14.19 12.87 -28.86
C HIS A 198 13.92 14.07 -27.95
N GLU A 199 13.87 15.26 -28.54
CA GLU A 199 13.52 16.47 -27.79
C GLU A 199 12.02 16.54 -27.53
N ILE A 200 11.65 16.78 -26.27
CA ILE A 200 10.28 17.05 -25.83
C ILE A 200 10.15 18.53 -25.52
N ASN A 201 9.24 19.19 -26.21
CA ASN A 201 8.93 20.59 -25.96
C ASN A 201 7.82 20.72 -24.92
N VAL A 202 8.01 21.59 -23.94
CA VAL A 202 7.01 21.92 -22.91
C VAL A 202 6.58 23.36 -23.08
N TYR A 203 5.29 23.60 -23.12
CA TYR A 203 4.69 24.91 -23.32
C TYR A 203 3.75 25.25 -22.17
N CYS A 204 3.72 26.55 -21.79
CA CYS A 204 2.76 27.09 -20.84
C CYS A 204 1.78 28.02 -21.57
N THR A 205 0.53 28.06 -21.11
CA THR A 205 -0.44 29.08 -21.55
C THR A 205 -0.25 30.42 -20.84
N CYS A 206 0.69 30.49 -19.89
CA CYS A 206 1.04 31.71 -19.19
C CYS A 206 1.65 32.75 -20.16
N GLU A 207 1.26 34.01 -20.02
CA GLU A 207 1.69 35.09 -20.93
C GLU A 207 3.21 35.35 -20.91
N ASN A 208 3.85 35.01 -19.81
CA ASN A 208 5.30 35.19 -19.59
C ASN A 208 6.04 33.86 -19.59
N GLY A 209 5.79 33.02 -20.60
CA GLY A 209 6.52 31.76 -20.76
C GLY A 209 8.04 31.98 -20.76
N GLY A 210 8.73 31.26 -19.91
CA GLY A 210 10.18 31.41 -19.72
C GLY A 210 10.53 31.76 -18.27
N TRP A 211 11.76 32.15 -18.07
CA TRP A 211 12.25 32.57 -16.75
C TRP A 211 11.50 33.79 -16.23
N ASN A 212 10.71 33.59 -15.18
CA ASN A 212 10.30 34.69 -14.33
C ASN A 212 11.27 34.77 -13.15
N PHE A 213 11.68 36.00 -12.75
CA PHE A 213 12.56 36.22 -11.60
C PHE A 213 11.88 35.94 -10.25
N THR A 214 10.82 35.17 -10.22
CA THR A 214 10.23 34.65 -9.00
C THR A 214 11.27 33.79 -8.31
N VAL A 215 11.68 34.18 -7.12
CA VAL A 215 12.63 33.40 -6.33
C VAL A 215 11.90 32.16 -5.82
N VAL A 216 12.25 31.01 -6.34
CA VAL A 216 11.77 29.71 -5.91
C VAL A 216 12.96 28.77 -5.68
N PRO A 217 12.93 27.92 -4.66
CA PRO A 217 14.06 27.05 -4.32
C PRO A 217 14.06 25.77 -5.16
N ILE A 218 13.87 25.89 -6.46
CA ILE A 218 13.91 24.76 -7.40
C ILE A 218 14.93 25.02 -8.50
N PRO A 219 15.53 23.97 -9.05
CA PRO A 219 16.38 24.10 -10.22
C PRO A 219 15.55 24.60 -11.42
N ALA A 220 16.14 25.45 -12.20
CA ALA A 220 15.57 25.85 -13.48
C ALA A 220 15.87 24.76 -14.54
N PRO A 221 15.09 24.72 -15.63
CA PRO A 221 14.10 25.71 -16.07
C PRO A 221 12.68 25.49 -15.48
N TYR A 222 11.94 26.58 -15.41
CA TYR A 222 10.53 26.57 -14.99
C TYR A 222 9.70 27.67 -15.66
N PHE A 223 8.38 27.48 -15.69
CA PHE A 223 7.40 28.54 -15.93
C PHE A 223 6.79 28.98 -14.60
N SER A 224 6.40 30.24 -14.49
CA SER A 224 5.67 30.73 -13.33
C SER A 224 4.60 31.73 -13.72
N SER A 225 3.48 31.74 -13.00
CA SER A 225 2.39 32.69 -13.18
C SER A 225 1.66 32.94 -11.87
N GLU A 226 1.17 34.16 -11.65
CA GLU A 226 0.18 34.39 -10.59
C GLU A 226 -1.08 33.57 -10.90
N LEU A 227 -1.56 32.79 -9.91
CA LEU A 227 -2.72 31.91 -10.06
C LEU A 227 -4.02 32.70 -9.83
N ILE A 228 -4.32 33.63 -10.73
CA ILE A 228 -5.56 34.43 -10.75
C ILE A 228 -6.61 33.88 -11.72
N ALA A 229 -6.19 33.01 -12.61
CA ALA A 229 -7.00 32.33 -13.62
C ALA A 229 -6.35 30.95 -13.91
N PRO A 230 -7.06 30.02 -14.55
CA PRO A 230 -6.47 28.73 -14.92
C PRO A 230 -5.24 28.87 -15.81
N VAL A 231 -4.22 28.09 -15.50
CA VAL A 231 -2.94 28.04 -16.23
C VAL A 231 -2.73 26.61 -16.71
N GLY A 232 -2.45 26.47 -18.02
CA GLY A 232 -2.24 25.18 -18.66
C GLY A 232 -0.79 24.91 -19.02
N ILE A 233 -0.39 23.63 -18.95
CA ILE A 233 0.85 23.09 -19.48
C ILE A 233 0.52 22.03 -20.54
N THR A 234 1.35 21.93 -21.56
CA THR A 234 1.25 20.89 -22.58
C THR A 234 2.64 20.52 -23.10
N THR A 235 2.78 19.28 -23.50
CA THR A 235 4.01 18.79 -24.14
C THR A 235 3.80 18.57 -25.65
N GLY A 236 4.91 18.32 -26.35
CA GLY A 236 4.94 18.05 -27.79
C GLY A 236 4.52 19.23 -28.63
N LYS A 237 3.24 19.53 -28.72
CA LYS A 237 2.70 20.69 -29.46
C LYS A 237 2.13 21.74 -28.53
N ARG A 238 2.20 23.00 -28.96
CA ARG A 238 1.55 24.11 -28.25
C ARG A 238 0.04 24.00 -28.39
N ARG A 239 -0.69 24.12 -27.29
CA ARG A 239 -2.16 24.13 -27.22
C ARG A 239 -2.65 25.37 -26.47
N THR A 240 -3.80 25.86 -26.84
CA THR A 240 -4.53 26.87 -26.09
C THR A 240 -5.17 26.25 -24.85
N LEU A 241 -5.55 27.08 -23.88
CA LEU A 241 -6.24 26.59 -22.68
C LEU A 241 -7.55 25.86 -23.00
N ASP A 242 -8.28 26.29 -24.02
CA ASP A 242 -9.53 25.64 -24.43
C ASP A 242 -9.27 24.27 -25.08
N GLU A 243 -8.22 24.13 -25.88
CA GLU A 243 -7.81 22.83 -26.44
C GLU A 243 -7.38 21.86 -25.32
N ILE A 244 -6.63 22.33 -24.31
CA ILE A 244 -6.24 21.52 -23.16
C ILE A 244 -7.50 21.06 -22.40
N ARG A 245 -8.44 21.97 -22.13
CA ARG A 245 -9.69 21.64 -21.43
C ARG A 245 -10.54 20.63 -22.19
N ALA A 246 -10.57 20.71 -23.51
CA ALA A 246 -11.29 19.76 -24.34
C ALA A 246 -10.75 18.34 -24.20
N VAL A 247 -9.42 18.17 -24.11
CA VAL A 247 -8.79 16.87 -23.85
C VAL A 247 -9.14 16.39 -22.44
N LEU A 248 -8.98 17.24 -21.41
CA LEU A 248 -9.35 16.90 -20.04
C LEU A 248 -10.79 16.44 -19.91
N GLN A 249 -11.73 17.14 -20.55
CA GLN A 249 -13.15 16.77 -20.53
C GLN A 249 -13.41 15.43 -21.22
N LYS A 250 -12.73 15.16 -22.31
CA LYS A 250 -12.85 13.89 -23.05
C LYS A 250 -12.37 12.72 -22.17
N GLU A 251 -11.19 12.82 -21.60
CA GLU A 251 -10.60 11.73 -20.81
C GLU A 251 -11.33 11.54 -19.47
N LYS A 252 -11.78 12.63 -18.84
CA LYS A 252 -12.68 12.56 -17.68
C LYS A 252 -13.97 11.81 -18.00
N ALA A 253 -14.62 12.15 -19.12
CA ALA A 253 -15.84 11.46 -19.54
C ALA A 253 -15.60 9.97 -19.84
N ALA A 254 -14.43 9.61 -20.38
CA ALA A 254 -14.04 8.22 -20.60
C ALA A 254 -13.88 7.47 -19.26
N TYR A 255 -13.19 8.07 -18.29
CA TYR A 255 -13.06 7.53 -16.93
C TYR A 255 -14.44 7.32 -16.28
N GLU A 256 -15.28 8.36 -16.25
CA GLU A 256 -16.64 8.28 -15.67
C GLU A 256 -17.50 7.22 -16.37
N ALA A 257 -17.34 7.04 -17.68
CA ALA A 257 -18.05 6.02 -18.43
C ALA A 257 -17.60 4.61 -18.05
N SER A 258 -16.29 4.37 -17.80
CA SER A 258 -15.78 3.08 -17.36
C SER A 258 -16.33 2.68 -15.98
N ILE A 259 -16.35 3.63 -15.04
CA ILE A 259 -16.93 3.44 -13.71
C ILE A 259 -18.43 3.16 -13.78
N ASN A 260 -19.16 3.93 -14.57
CA ASN A 260 -20.60 3.75 -14.75
C ASN A 260 -20.96 2.41 -15.41
N ALA A 261 -20.12 1.91 -16.32
CA ALA A 261 -20.33 0.61 -16.97
C ALA A 261 -20.24 -0.56 -15.97
N ALA A 262 -19.56 -0.40 -14.86
CA ALA A 262 -19.49 -1.40 -13.79
C ALA A 262 -20.78 -1.49 -12.94
N GLY A 263 -21.74 -0.57 -13.13
CA GLY A 263 -23.04 -0.60 -12.44
C GLY A 263 -22.90 -0.52 -10.92
N ALA A 264 -23.43 -1.50 -10.19
CA ALA A 264 -23.38 -1.52 -8.72
C ALA A 264 -21.95 -1.59 -8.16
N ASN A 265 -21.00 -2.15 -8.92
CA ASN A 265 -19.58 -2.22 -8.53
C ASN A 265 -18.80 -0.92 -8.82
N GLY A 266 -19.42 0.06 -9.50
CA GLY A 266 -18.76 1.31 -9.86
C GLY A 266 -18.02 1.99 -8.72
N PRO A 267 -18.65 2.23 -7.55
CA PRO A 267 -17.96 2.86 -6.43
C PRO A 267 -16.76 2.06 -5.88
N ILE A 268 -16.79 0.72 -5.98
CA ILE A 268 -15.68 -0.13 -5.54
C ILE A 268 -14.51 0.00 -6.53
N LEU A 269 -14.81 -0.06 -7.82
CA LEU A 269 -13.81 0.07 -8.88
C LEU A 269 -13.16 1.45 -8.85
N ASP A 270 -13.97 2.51 -8.75
CA ASP A 270 -13.51 3.90 -8.61
C ASP A 270 -12.54 4.05 -7.42
N ALA A 271 -12.91 3.50 -6.26
CA ALA A 271 -12.08 3.58 -5.06
C ALA A 271 -10.75 2.81 -5.19
N ILE A 272 -10.79 1.59 -5.72
CA ILE A 272 -9.59 0.77 -5.88
C ILE A 272 -8.66 1.38 -6.93
N GLU A 273 -9.19 1.76 -8.09
CA GLU A 273 -8.44 2.41 -9.16
C GLU A 273 -7.81 3.72 -8.68
N THR A 274 -8.61 4.61 -8.10
CA THR A 274 -8.14 5.89 -7.56
C THR A 274 -7.08 5.69 -6.48
N THR A 275 -7.31 4.79 -5.52
CA THR A 275 -6.38 4.60 -4.40
C THR A 275 -5.05 4.03 -4.86
N LEU A 276 -5.07 2.94 -5.63
CA LEU A 276 -3.84 2.34 -6.14
C LEU A 276 -3.16 3.25 -7.17
N GLY A 277 -3.91 3.97 -8.00
CA GLY A 277 -3.35 4.95 -8.92
C GLY A 277 -2.52 6.02 -8.21
N TRP A 278 -3.06 6.63 -7.16
CA TRP A 278 -2.33 7.64 -6.38
C TRP A 278 -1.18 7.07 -5.56
N ASP A 279 -1.25 5.83 -5.09
CA ASP A 279 -0.19 5.20 -4.30
C ASP A 279 0.92 4.59 -5.16
N THR A 280 0.64 4.27 -6.43
CA THR A 280 1.62 3.69 -7.34
C THR A 280 2.72 4.68 -7.69
N ILE A 281 3.97 4.21 -7.59
CA ILE A 281 5.18 5.00 -7.86
C ILE A 281 6.12 4.23 -8.80
N TYR A 282 7.09 4.95 -9.33
CA TYR A 282 8.25 4.33 -9.96
C TYR A 282 9.45 4.39 -9.04
N ASP A 283 10.04 3.22 -8.77
CA ASP A 283 11.31 3.09 -8.06
C ASP A 283 12.46 3.05 -9.08
N PRO A 284 13.23 4.14 -9.19
CA PRO A 284 14.31 4.21 -10.17
C PRO A 284 15.54 3.39 -9.81
N GLU A 285 15.72 3.03 -8.52
CA GLU A 285 16.87 2.23 -8.09
C GLU A 285 16.78 0.81 -8.61
N LYS A 286 15.57 0.25 -8.61
CA LYS A 286 15.30 -1.12 -9.07
C LYS A 286 14.63 -1.16 -10.45
N GLY A 287 14.29 0.00 -11.02
CA GLY A 287 13.65 0.12 -12.33
C GLY A 287 12.31 -0.59 -12.37
N ARG A 288 11.39 -0.20 -11.47
CA ARG A 288 10.10 -0.89 -11.28
C ARG A 288 8.96 0.05 -10.91
N VAL A 289 7.76 -0.31 -11.36
CA VAL A 289 6.49 0.26 -10.89
C VAL A 289 5.97 -0.62 -9.76
N ILE A 290 5.58 -0.01 -8.65
CA ILE A 290 5.09 -0.66 -7.43
C ILE A 290 4.02 0.21 -6.76
N SER A 291 3.16 -0.41 -5.94
CA SER A 291 2.18 0.29 -5.11
C SER A 291 2.54 0.17 -3.63
N PRO A 292 3.29 1.14 -3.07
CA PRO A 292 3.50 1.19 -1.61
C PRO A 292 2.18 1.40 -0.88
N VAL A 293 2.19 1.23 0.42
CA VAL A 293 1.00 1.34 1.27
C VAL A 293 0.36 2.72 1.25
N SER A 294 1.17 3.77 1.21
CA SER A 294 0.79 5.17 0.94
C SER A 294 2.03 6.01 0.66
N ARG A 295 1.84 7.21 0.10
CA ARG A 295 2.94 8.14 -0.16
C ARG A 295 3.51 8.76 1.12
N VAL A 296 2.67 9.01 2.13
CA VAL A 296 3.10 9.57 3.41
C VAL A 296 4.03 8.60 4.14
N TRP A 297 3.66 7.34 4.19
CA TRP A 297 4.53 6.29 4.74
C TRP A 297 5.84 6.18 3.96
N SER A 298 5.76 6.14 2.64
CA SER A 298 6.95 6.03 1.78
C SER A 298 7.94 7.16 2.01
N VAL A 299 7.48 8.41 2.01
CA VAL A 299 8.34 9.58 2.29
C VAL A 299 8.88 9.54 3.72
N GLY A 300 8.05 9.20 4.69
CA GLY A 300 8.45 9.05 6.10
C GLY A 300 9.54 7.99 6.32
N TRP A 301 9.60 6.98 5.48
CA TRP A 301 10.60 5.91 5.51
C TRP A 301 11.78 6.13 4.55
N GLY A 302 11.86 7.29 3.91
CA GLY A 302 12.99 7.72 3.08
C GLY A 302 12.93 7.35 1.61
N GLY A 303 11.75 7.11 1.09
CA GLY A 303 11.49 6.79 -0.31
C GLY A 303 10.25 5.94 -0.47
N TYR A 304 10.36 4.69 -0.90
CA TYR A 304 9.24 3.75 -0.82
C TYR A 304 9.32 2.90 0.44
N VAL A 305 8.18 2.36 0.88
CA VAL A 305 8.11 1.23 1.79
C VAL A 305 7.05 0.24 1.30
N LEU A 306 7.46 -1.02 1.19
CA LEU A 306 6.59 -2.17 0.95
C LEU A 306 6.50 -2.96 2.26
N PHE A 307 5.31 -3.12 2.78
CA PHE A 307 5.01 -4.13 3.78
C PHE A 307 4.53 -5.39 3.06
N ASP A 308 4.88 -6.55 3.58
CA ASP A 308 4.69 -7.85 2.96
C ASP A 308 3.21 -8.10 2.60
N TRP A 309 2.34 -8.33 3.59
CA TRP A 309 0.95 -8.70 3.33
C TRP A 309 0.14 -7.55 2.70
N ASP A 310 0.49 -6.30 3.01
CA ASP A 310 -0.14 -5.11 2.43
C ASP A 310 0.01 -5.08 0.91
N THR A 311 1.24 -5.34 0.42
CA THR A 311 1.53 -5.31 -1.00
C THR A 311 0.89 -6.49 -1.73
N PHE A 312 0.75 -7.66 -1.09
CA PHE A 312 -0.06 -8.75 -1.65
C PHE A 312 -1.54 -8.40 -1.72
N PHE A 313 -2.08 -7.64 -0.76
CA PHE A 313 -3.45 -7.14 -0.85
C PHE A 313 -3.60 -6.08 -1.95
N ALA A 314 -2.60 -5.22 -2.18
CA ALA A 314 -2.58 -4.34 -3.33
C ALA A 314 -2.62 -5.14 -4.65
N ALA A 315 -1.82 -6.23 -4.76
CA ALA A 315 -1.86 -7.13 -5.91
C ALA A 315 -3.26 -7.74 -6.12
N THR A 316 -3.89 -8.19 -5.03
CA THR A 316 -5.25 -8.74 -5.07
C THR A 316 -6.27 -7.72 -5.59
N MET A 317 -6.22 -6.47 -5.09
CA MET A 317 -7.14 -5.42 -5.51
C MET A 317 -6.88 -4.95 -6.94
N ALA A 318 -5.62 -4.84 -7.36
CA ALA A 318 -5.26 -4.44 -8.72
C ALA A 318 -5.80 -5.42 -9.78
N SER A 319 -6.04 -6.69 -9.43
CA SER A 319 -6.53 -7.70 -10.38
C SER A 319 -7.87 -7.35 -11.03
N ILE A 320 -8.64 -6.45 -10.44
CA ILE A 320 -9.94 -6.07 -11.00
C ILE A 320 -9.85 -5.13 -12.21
N GLY A 321 -8.73 -4.46 -12.42
CA GLY A 321 -8.57 -3.46 -13.47
C GLY A 321 -7.20 -3.42 -14.15
N ASP A 322 -6.13 -3.75 -13.41
CA ASP A 322 -4.76 -3.76 -13.96
C ASP A 322 -4.01 -5.05 -13.59
N LYS A 323 -4.06 -6.02 -14.51
CA LYS A 323 -3.36 -7.30 -14.38
C LYS A 323 -1.84 -7.13 -14.23
N ASP A 324 -1.25 -6.21 -14.97
CA ASP A 324 0.20 -6.01 -14.96
C ASP A 324 0.65 -5.45 -13.60
N LEU A 325 -0.11 -4.52 -13.03
CA LEU A 325 0.15 -4.00 -11.69
C LEU A 325 -0.07 -5.06 -10.60
N ALA A 326 -1.08 -5.93 -10.76
CA ALA A 326 -1.29 -7.06 -9.86
C ALA A 326 -0.08 -8.00 -9.83
N TYR A 327 0.45 -8.35 -11.00
CA TYR A 327 1.66 -9.17 -11.10
C TYR A 327 2.89 -8.46 -10.55
N ALA A 328 3.05 -7.17 -10.84
CA ALA A 328 4.17 -6.38 -10.36
C ALA A 328 4.21 -6.35 -8.82
N ASN A 329 3.10 -6.03 -8.17
CA ASN A 329 3.04 -5.98 -6.71
C ASN A 329 3.35 -7.35 -6.08
N ALA A 330 2.80 -8.45 -6.59
CA ALA A 330 3.06 -9.78 -6.08
C ALA A 330 4.53 -10.21 -6.27
N LEU A 331 5.07 -10.04 -7.48
CA LEU A 331 6.43 -10.50 -7.78
C LEU A 331 7.50 -9.61 -7.15
N GLU A 332 7.31 -8.28 -7.09
CA GLU A 332 8.28 -7.40 -6.46
C GLU A 332 8.33 -7.58 -4.93
N THR A 333 7.22 -7.93 -4.29
CA THR A 333 7.22 -8.33 -2.87
C THR A 333 8.04 -9.61 -2.66
N LEU A 334 7.84 -10.62 -3.49
CA LEU A 334 8.63 -11.86 -3.44
C LEU A 334 10.13 -11.63 -3.73
N ARG A 335 10.47 -10.66 -4.58
CA ARG A 335 11.85 -10.29 -4.89
C ARG A 335 12.57 -9.59 -3.74
N GLU A 336 11.84 -9.14 -2.73
CA GLU A 336 12.44 -8.65 -1.48
C GLU A 336 12.85 -9.78 -0.54
N GLU A 337 12.71 -11.05 -0.92
CA GLU A 337 13.18 -12.19 -0.13
C GLU A 337 14.58 -11.94 0.45
N THR A 338 14.74 -12.28 1.72
CA THR A 338 16.00 -12.15 2.43
C THR A 338 16.95 -13.30 2.08
N PRO A 339 18.27 -13.18 2.32
CA PRO A 339 19.20 -14.30 2.17
C PRO A 339 18.87 -15.51 3.04
N GLN A 340 18.04 -15.33 4.07
CA GLN A 340 17.57 -16.40 4.96
C GLN A 340 16.37 -17.15 4.39
N GLY A 341 15.80 -16.68 3.26
CA GLY A 341 14.74 -17.36 2.54
C GLY A 341 13.32 -16.98 2.99
N PHE A 342 13.10 -15.77 3.51
CA PHE A 342 11.77 -15.26 3.84
C PHE A 342 11.50 -13.88 3.25
N VAL A 343 10.24 -13.57 2.99
CA VAL A 343 9.79 -12.22 2.64
C VAL A 343 9.80 -11.37 3.91
N PRO A 344 10.50 -10.21 3.92
CA PRO A 344 10.64 -9.40 5.13
C PRO A 344 9.34 -8.67 5.46
N ASN A 345 9.10 -8.40 6.75
CA ASN A 345 8.00 -7.57 7.23
C ASN A 345 7.90 -6.25 6.45
N TYR A 346 9.05 -5.59 6.23
CA TYR A 346 9.13 -4.45 5.35
C TYR A 346 10.40 -4.45 4.49
N ALA A 347 10.28 -3.86 3.31
CA ALA A 347 11.40 -3.47 2.45
C ALA A 347 11.23 -2.02 2.02
N ARG A 348 12.31 -1.23 2.00
CA ARG A 348 12.24 0.19 1.68
C ARG A 348 13.41 0.67 0.82
N ALA A 349 13.32 1.89 0.35
CA ALA A 349 14.36 2.54 -0.44
C ALA A 349 15.76 2.40 0.18
N GLY A 350 16.79 2.30 -0.65
CA GLY A 350 18.17 2.08 -0.22
C GLY A 350 18.48 0.63 0.18
N ASN A 351 17.69 -0.35 -0.28
CA ASN A 351 17.82 -1.78 0.04
C ASN A 351 17.75 -2.14 1.53
N TRP A 352 16.98 -1.37 2.29
CA TRP A 352 16.76 -1.60 3.70
C TRP A 352 15.54 -2.51 3.89
N LYS A 353 15.66 -3.52 4.74
CA LYS A 353 14.56 -4.44 5.03
C LYS A 353 14.68 -5.03 6.43
N SER A 354 13.56 -5.50 6.99
CA SER A 354 13.59 -6.29 8.22
C SER A 354 14.29 -7.62 7.92
N THR A 355 15.31 -7.93 8.68
CA THR A 355 16.06 -9.18 8.56
C THR A 355 15.88 -10.07 9.77
N ASP A 356 15.02 -9.66 10.68
CA ASP A 356 14.70 -10.33 11.94
C ASP A 356 13.33 -11.01 11.93
N ARG A 357 12.42 -10.59 11.06
CA ARG A 357 11.03 -11.04 11.02
C ARG A 357 10.39 -10.89 9.65
N SER A 358 9.37 -11.70 9.41
CA SER A 358 8.45 -11.66 8.28
C SER A 358 7.13 -10.99 8.68
N GLU A 359 6.09 -11.19 7.90
CA GLU A 359 4.68 -10.90 8.19
C GLU A 359 3.78 -12.08 7.79
N PRO A 360 2.44 -12.01 8.01
CA PRO A 360 1.55 -13.14 7.75
C PRO A 360 1.65 -13.70 6.32
N PRO A 361 1.80 -15.03 6.15
CA PRO A 361 2.06 -15.66 4.85
C PRO A 361 0.80 -15.71 3.99
N VAL A 362 0.48 -14.62 3.30
CA VAL A 362 -0.65 -14.51 2.37
C VAL A 362 -0.23 -14.62 0.90
N GLY A 363 1.08 -14.70 0.64
CA GLY A 363 1.63 -14.67 -0.71
C GLY A 363 1.13 -15.78 -1.62
N ALA A 364 1.14 -17.04 -1.16
CA ALA A 364 0.66 -18.16 -1.99
C ALA A 364 -0.86 -18.09 -2.25
N ILE A 365 -1.64 -17.59 -1.28
CA ILE A 365 -3.09 -17.37 -1.44
C ILE A 365 -3.35 -16.33 -2.54
N THR A 366 -2.63 -15.21 -2.50
CA THR A 366 -2.71 -14.15 -3.51
C THR A 366 -2.29 -14.64 -4.89
N VAL A 367 -1.10 -15.26 -5.00
CA VAL A 367 -0.57 -15.77 -6.27
C VAL A 367 -1.50 -16.82 -6.90
N LEU A 368 -2.05 -17.72 -6.09
CA LEU A 368 -3.04 -18.70 -6.57
C LEU A 368 -4.32 -18.01 -7.06
N GLY A 369 -4.79 -16.98 -6.36
CA GLY A 369 -5.96 -16.19 -6.75
C GLY A 369 -5.75 -15.54 -8.12
N LEU A 370 -4.63 -14.85 -8.32
CA LEU A 370 -4.26 -14.23 -9.59
C LEU A 370 -4.09 -15.27 -10.72
N TYR A 371 -3.50 -16.41 -10.41
CA TYR A 371 -3.39 -17.49 -11.40
C TYR A 371 -4.75 -18.06 -11.81
N LYS A 372 -5.67 -18.24 -10.87
CA LYS A 372 -7.03 -18.70 -11.18
C LYS A 372 -7.83 -17.69 -12.00
N GLU A 373 -7.53 -16.40 -11.86
CA GLU A 373 -8.17 -15.35 -12.64
C GLU A 373 -7.61 -15.27 -14.07
N PHE A 374 -6.29 -15.22 -14.21
CA PHE A 374 -5.62 -14.89 -15.47
C PHE A 374 -5.01 -16.07 -16.23
N HIS A 375 -4.81 -17.21 -15.56
CA HIS A 375 -4.24 -18.45 -16.11
C HIS A 375 -2.84 -18.32 -16.74
N ASP A 376 -2.07 -17.29 -16.41
CA ASP A 376 -0.71 -17.09 -16.91
C ASP A 376 0.29 -17.99 -16.18
N ARG A 377 0.69 -19.09 -16.82
CA ARG A 377 1.58 -20.09 -16.23
C ARG A 377 2.95 -19.52 -15.83
N TRP A 378 3.52 -18.62 -16.65
CA TRP A 378 4.81 -18.01 -16.35
C TRP A 378 4.81 -17.29 -14.98
N PHE A 379 3.69 -16.70 -14.59
CA PHE A 379 3.56 -15.98 -13.33
C PHE A 379 3.78 -16.88 -12.12
N ILE A 380 3.16 -18.07 -12.13
CA ILE A 380 3.36 -19.03 -11.04
C ILE A 380 4.74 -19.73 -11.15
N GLU A 381 5.33 -19.83 -12.33
CA GLU A 381 6.72 -20.29 -12.51
C GLU A 381 7.71 -19.34 -11.82
N ASP A 382 7.54 -18.03 -12.01
CA ASP A 382 8.38 -16.99 -11.37
C ASP A 382 8.16 -16.91 -9.84
N ALA A 383 6.91 -17.05 -9.39
CA ALA A 383 6.55 -16.92 -7.97
C ALA A 383 6.88 -18.17 -7.12
N PHE A 384 6.96 -19.35 -7.73
CA PHE A 384 6.99 -20.62 -6.97
C PHE A 384 8.20 -20.78 -6.06
N ALA A 385 9.40 -20.49 -6.57
CA ALA A 385 10.63 -20.73 -5.80
C ALA A 385 10.71 -19.86 -4.54
N PRO A 386 10.51 -18.52 -4.59
CA PRO A 386 10.53 -17.70 -3.39
C PRO A 386 9.37 -18.02 -2.44
N LEU A 387 8.18 -18.35 -2.93
CA LEU A 387 7.07 -18.78 -2.08
C LEU A 387 7.41 -20.08 -1.32
N LEU A 388 8.03 -21.06 -1.99
CA LEU A 388 8.42 -22.32 -1.35
C LEU A 388 9.52 -22.12 -0.31
N SER A 389 10.48 -21.26 -0.61
CA SER A 389 11.54 -20.85 0.32
C SER A 389 10.93 -20.26 1.58
N TRP A 390 10.07 -19.26 1.42
CA TRP A 390 9.38 -18.58 2.51
C TRP A 390 8.48 -19.52 3.34
N ASN A 391 7.71 -20.40 2.68
CA ASN A 391 6.90 -21.39 3.36
C ASN A 391 7.75 -22.36 4.22
N ARG A 392 8.91 -22.81 3.70
CA ARG A 392 9.85 -23.67 4.44
C ARG A 392 10.46 -22.95 5.62
N TRP A 393 10.85 -21.66 5.44
CA TRP A 393 11.41 -20.85 6.50
C TRP A 393 10.47 -20.74 7.71
N TRP A 394 9.16 -20.52 7.51
CA TRP A 394 8.18 -20.53 8.60
C TRP A 394 8.21 -21.83 9.40
N ASN A 395 8.23 -22.98 8.72
CA ASN A 395 8.29 -24.29 9.37
C ASN A 395 9.60 -24.54 10.12
N GLU A 396 10.70 -24.00 9.63
CA GLU A 396 12.05 -24.24 10.19
C GLU A 396 12.37 -23.27 11.34
N HIS A 397 11.93 -22.01 11.24
CA HIS A 397 12.34 -20.94 12.15
C HIS A 397 11.22 -20.46 13.09
N ARG A 398 9.97 -20.72 12.78
CA ARG A 398 8.80 -20.22 13.52
C ARG A 398 7.89 -21.34 14.02
N GLN A 399 8.44 -22.51 14.26
CA GLN A 399 7.70 -23.67 14.77
C GLN A 399 8.06 -23.91 16.24
N LEU A 400 7.05 -24.00 17.10
CA LEU A 400 7.20 -24.42 18.49
C LEU A 400 6.07 -25.37 18.89
N GLN A 401 6.43 -26.55 19.41
CA GLN A 401 5.48 -27.59 19.86
C GLN A 401 4.42 -27.98 18.81
N GLY A 402 4.72 -27.79 17.52
CA GLY A 402 3.82 -28.11 16.39
C GLY A 402 2.87 -26.99 16.00
N PHE A 403 3.00 -25.80 16.54
CA PHE A 403 2.29 -24.58 16.12
C PHE A 403 3.24 -23.64 15.37
N ILE A 404 2.70 -22.80 14.52
CA ILE A 404 3.41 -21.61 14.06
C ILE A 404 3.31 -20.56 15.17
N VAL A 405 4.44 -19.99 15.51
CA VAL A 405 4.61 -18.94 16.51
C VAL A 405 5.32 -17.75 15.89
N LEU A 406 5.33 -16.63 16.59
CA LEU A 406 5.99 -15.41 16.15
C LEU A 406 7.41 -15.31 16.70
N GLY A 407 8.27 -14.56 16.04
CA GLY A 407 9.64 -14.36 16.49
C GLY A 407 10.26 -13.07 15.98
N SER A 408 11.44 -12.76 16.52
CA SER A 408 12.28 -11.66 16.05
C SER A 408 13.74 -12.01 16.33
N ASP A 409 14.49 -12.31 15.26
CA ASP A 409 15.86 -12.81 15.36
C ASP A 409 16.85 -11.66 15.49
N PRO A 410 17.76 -11.64 16.50
CA PRO A 410 18.86 -10.69 16.52
C PRO A 410 19.86 -11.05 15.43
N GLN A 411 19.83 -10.34 14.35
CA GLN A 411 20.72 -10.62 13.22
C GLN A 411 22.11 -10.06 13.43
N ASN A 412 23.07 -10.74 12.87
CA ASN A 412 24.47 -10.36 13.00
C ASN A 412 24.97 -9.44 11.90
N GLU A 413 24.36 -9.40 10.69
CA GLU A 413 24.88 -8.60 9.57
C GLU A 413 23.90 -8.47 8.40
N PRO A 414 23.97 -7.39 7.61
CA PRO A 414 24.30 -6.04 8.04
C PRO A 414 23.08 -5.37 8.69
N VAL A 415 23.31 -4.72 9.82
CA VAL A 415 22.25 -3.94 10.48
C VAL A 415 22.12 -2.62 9.77
N ASN A 416 21.24 -2.52 8.81
CA ASN A 416 21.07 -1.29 8.08
C ASN A 416 20.14 -0.32 8.78
N VAL A 417 18.95 -0.68 9.17
CA VAL A 417 18.11 0.11 10.09
C VAL A 417 17.40 -0.84 11.00
N ASP A 418 17.47 -0.55 12.26
CA ASP A 418 16.66 -1.18 13.27
C ASP A 418 15.66 -0.15 13.78
N ASP A 419 14.40 -0.51 13.82
CA ASP A 419 13.35 0.27 14.48
C ASP A 419 13.44 0.18 16.02
N GLY A 420 14.49 -0.46 16.53
CA GLY A 420 14.72 -0.71 17.96
C GLY A 420 13.93 -1.90 18.51
N SER A 421 13.19 -2.61 17.68
CA SER A 421 12.34 -3.73 18.11
C SER A 421 12.99 -5.11 17.92
N ARG A 422 14.07 -5.18 17.16
CA ARG A 422 14.78 -6.42 16.82
C ARG A 422 15.19 -7.22 18.07
N GLY A 423 14.93 -8.52 18.07
CA GLY A 423 15.25 -9.41 19.18
C GLY A 423 14.44 -9.11 20.45
N THR A 424 13.28 -8.51 20.33
CA THR A 424 12.39 -8.14 21.43
C THR A 424 11.01 -8.76 21.31
N TRP A 425 10.25 -8.71 22.39
CA TRP A 425 8.83 -9.07 22.38
C TRP A 425 8.05 -8.27 21.32
N GLN A 426 8.29 -6.96 21.22
CA GLN A 426 7.60 -6.10 20.26
C GLN A 426 7.95 -6.45 18.80
N GLY A 427 9.22 -6.78 18.52
CA GLY A 427 9.62 -7.26 17.20
C GLY A 427 8.91 -8.56 16.82
N ALA A 428 8.77 -9.49 17.77
CA ALA A 428 8.00 -10.71 17.54
C ALA A 428 6.50 -10.44 17.33
N VAL A 429 5.92 -9.45 18.02
CA VAL A 429 4.51 -9.06 17.79
C VAL A 429 4.34 -8.42 16.42
N TYR A 430 5.28 -7.62 15.95
CA TYR A 430 5.24 -7.04 14.59
C TYR A 430 5.19 -8.10 13.48
N GLU A 431 5.76 -9.29 13.70
CA GLU A 431 5.66 -10.40 12.73
C GLU A 431 4.22 -10.89 12.52
N SER A 432 3.29 -10.58 13.44
CA SER A 432 1.86 -10.87 13.27
C SER A 432 1.13 -9.91 12.33
N GLY A 433 1.73 -8.76 11.98
CA GLY A 433 1.06 -7.63 11.36
C GLY A 433 0.04 -6.92 12.25
N LEU A 434 -0.11 -7.33 13.52
CA LEU A 434 -1.11 -6.81 14.48
C LEU A 434 -0.43 -6.09 15.65
N ASP A 435 0.32 -5.07 15.37
CA ASP A 435 1.37 -4.40 16.17
C ASP A 435 1.10 -4.18 17.65
N ASN A 436 -0.12 -3.82 18.01
CA ASN A 436 -0.53 -3.58 19.38
C ASN A 436 -1.79 -4.36 19.78
N SER A 437 -2.07 -5.47 19.08
CA SER A 437 -3.24 -6.30 19.38
C SER A 437 -3.25 -6.77 20.83
N PRO A 438 -4.37 -6.61 21.53
CA PRO A 438 -4.47 -7.02 22.93
C PRO A 438 -4.38 -8.54 23.12
N MET A 439 -4.43 -9.32 22.06
CA MET A 439 -4.22 -10.77 22.11
C MET A 439 -2.84 -11.15 22.60
N TYR A 440 -1.84 -10.30 22.32
CA TYR A 440 -0.45 -10.54 22.72
C TYR A 440 -0.07 -9.91 24.06
N ASP A 441 -0.98 -9.13 24.68
CA ASP A 441 -0.71 -8.50 25.98
C ASP A 441 -0.26 -9.52 27.02
N GLY A 442 0.96 -9.36 27.55
CA GLY A 442 1.49 -10.22 28.62
C GLY A 442 1.98 -11.61 28.15
N THR A 443 2.07 -11.87 26.87
CA THR A 443 2.67 -13.09 26.34
C THR A 443 4.19 -13.14 26.59
N PHE A 444 4.73 -14.34 26.69
CA PHE A 444 6.14 -14.55 27.00
C PHE A 444 7.00 -14.66 25.74
N TYR A 445 7.97 -13.75 25.60
CA TYR A 445 9.01 -13.83 24.59
C TYR A 445 10.27 -14.46 25.19
N ASN A 446 10.73 -15.56 24.62
CA ASN A 446 11.92 -16.25 25.04
C ASN A 446 13.14 -15.73 24.29
N SER A 447 13.94 -14.89 24.91
CA SER A 447 15.14 -14.29 24.32
C SER A 447 16.25 -15.29 23.93
N LYS A 448 16.16 -16.55 24.38
CA LYS A 448 17.12 -17.59 23.99
C LYS A 448 16.75 -18.25 22.67
N THR A 449 15.46 -18.50 22.46
CA THR A 449 14.91 -19.06 21.22
C THR A 449 14.44 -17.99 20.26
N GLN A 450 14.29 -16.74 20.75
CA GLN A 450 13.80 -15.57 19.99
C GLN A 450 12.37 -15.72 19.49
N LEU A 451 11.60 -16.55 20.17
CA LEU A 451 10.23 -16.87 19.85
C LEU A 451 9.28 -16.35 20.93
N LEU A 452 8.10 -15.93 20.49
CA LEU A 452 6.94 -15.73 21.34
C LEU A 452 6.35 -17.11 21.63
N GLU A 453 6.43 -17.59 22.87
CA GLU A 453 5.95 -18.93 23.25
C GLU A 453 4.41 -18.94 23.33
N TYR A 454 3.76 -18.78 22.18
CA TYR A 454 2.32 -18.58 22.07
C TYR A 454 1.77 -19.35 20.86
N ALA A 455 0.87 -20.32 21.11
CA ALA A 455 0.17 -21.02 20.06
C ALA A 455 -0.89 -20.08 19.48
N ASP A 456 -0.59 -19.53 18.31
CA ASP A 456 -1.42 -18.56 17.61
C ASP A 456 -2.34 -19.29 16.62
N VAL A 457 -3.66 -19.19 16.87
CA VAL A 457 -4.70 -19.75 16.00
C VAL A 457 -4.64 -19.12 14.61
N GLY A 458 -4.49 -17.79 14.54
CA GLY A 458 -4.48 -17.04 13.29
C GLY A 458 -3.28 -17.39 12.42
N MET A 459 -2.07 -17.28 12.97
CA MET A 459 -0.84 -17.55 12.23
C MET A 459 -0.74 -19.01 11.79
N THR A 460 -1.10 -19.97 12.67
CA THR A 460 -1.13 -21.39 12.30
C THR A 460 -2.14 -21.65 11.18
N SER A 461 -3.30 -20.98 11.20
CA SER A 461 -4.32 -21.10 10.15
C SER A 461 -3.87 -20.49 8.82
N LEU A 462 -3.27 -19.31 8.82
CA LEU A 462 -2.74 -18.68 7.60
C LEU A 462 -1.65 -19.55 6.98
N TYR A 463 -0.77 -20.11 7.79
CA TYR A 463 0.27 -21.01 7.31
C TYR A 463 -0.30 -22.30 6.68
N ILE A 464 -1.37 -22.87 7.24
CA ILE A 464 -2.07 -24.00 6.63
C ILE A 464 -2.65 -23.61 5.26
N ALA A 465 -3.31 -22.45 5.19
CA ALA A 465 -3.89 -21.95 3.94
C ALA A 465 -2.82 -21.64 2.88
N ASP A 466 -1.65 -21.10 3.30
CA ASP A 466 -0.50 -20.90 2.44
C ASP A 466 0.05 -22.23 1.90
N CYS A 467 0.21 -23.26 2.75
CA CYS A 467 0.60 -24.60 2.31
C CYS A 467 -0.37 -25.19 1.28
N ASP A 468 -1.68 -25.08 1.52
CA ASP A 468 -2.71 -25.58 0.60
C ASP A 468 -2.66 -24.86 -0.74
N ALA A 469 -2.56 -23.52 -0.73
CA ALA A 469 -2.47 -22.70 -1.94
C ALA A 469 -1.20 -23.02 -2.74
N LEU A 470 -0.06 -23.12 -2.06
CA LEU A 470 1.20 -23.43 -2.71
C LEU A 470 1.23 -24.87 -3.25
N ALA A 471 0.55 -25.81 -2.60
CA ALA A 471 0.39 -27.17 -3.13
C ALA A 471 -0.43 -27.20 -4.43
N GLU A 472 -1.48 -26.37 -4.54
CA GLU A 472 -2.24 -26.23 -5.80
C GLU A 472 -1.36 -25.61 -6.92
N ILE A 473 -0.55 -24.62 -6.60
CA ILE A 473 0.43 -24.03 -7.53
C ILE A 473 1.44 -25.10 -7.98
N ALA A 474 1.97 -25.89 -7.04
CA ALA A 474 2.90 -26.98 -7.33
C ALA A 474 2.28 -28.02 -8.27
N ASP A 475 1.03 -28.39 -8.08
CA ASP A 475 0.30 -29.30 -9.00
C ASP A 475 0.18 -28.70 -10.42
N ALA A 476 -0.21 -27.43 -10.51
CA ALA A 476 -0.32 -26.73 -11.79
C ALA A 476 1.03 -26.67 -12.53
N LEU A 477 2.13 -26.67 -11.79
CA LEU A 477 3.50 -26.71 -12.31
C LEU A 477 4.03 -28.13 -12.57
N GLY A 478 3.30 -29.17 -12.13
CA GLY A 478 3.73 -30.59 -12.22
C GLY A 478 4.80 -30.98 -11.19
N LYS A 479 4.93 -30.21 -10.10
CA LYS A 479 5.90 -30.41 -9.00
C LYS A 479 5.30 -31.30 -7.91
N SER A 480 5.08 -32.57 -8.24
CA SER A 480 4.35 -33.52 -7.38
C SER A 480 5.01 -33.81 -6.04
N THR A 481 6.33 -33.74 -5.95
CA THR A 481 7.08 -33.93 -4.70
C THR A 481 6.80 -32.81 -3.73
N GLU A 482 6.90 -31.56 -4.19
CA GLU A 482 6.65 -30.36 -3.41
C GLU A 482 5.16 -30.26 -3.02
N ALA A 483 4.25 -30.59 -3.95
CA ALA A 483 2.83 -30.63 -3.66
C ALA A 483 2.50 -31.61 -2.53
N LYS A 484 3.13 -32.80 -2.52
CA LYS A 484 2.97 -33.80 -1.46
C LYS A 484 3.54 -33.28 -0.12
N GLU A 485 4.76 -32.72 -0.13
CA GLU A 485 5.40 -32.12 1.06
C GLU A 485 4.48 -31.09 1.71
N LEU A 486 3.94 -30.17 0.91
CA LEU A 486 3.08 -29.08 1.37
C LEU A 486 1.76 -29.58 1.95
N ARG A 487 1.11 -30.55 1.32
CA ARG A 487 -0.13 -31.17 1.85
C ARG A 487 0.13 -31.92 3.16
N GLU A 488 1.18 -32.71 3.24
CA GLU A 488 1.54 -33.40 4.48
C GLU A 488 1.86 -32.40 5.60
N ARG A 489 2.45 -31.26 5.27
CA ARG A 489 2.72 -30.16 6.21
C ARG A 489 1.41 -29.52 6.66
N ALA A 490 0.51 -29.15 5.75
CA ALA A 490 -0.80 -28.62 6.07
C ALA A 490 -1.59 -29.54 7.01
N GLU A 491 -1.62 -30.85 6.73
CA GLU A 491 -2.33 -31.81 7.57
C GLU A 491 -1.74 -31.93 8.98
N ARG A 492 -0.43 -31.89 9.13
CA ARG A 492 0.20 -31.91 10.46
C ARG A 492 -0.20 -30.69 11.30
N TYR A 493 -0.19 -29.49 10.69
CA TYR A 493 -0.58 -28.27 11.39
C TYR A 493 -2.09 -28.22 11.62
N ARG A 494 -2.91 -28.71 10.70
CA ARG A 494 -4.37 -28.81 10.85
C ARG A 494 -4.76 -29.73 12.01
N ALA A 495 -4.12 -30.89 12.11
CA ALA A 495 -4.31 -31.79 13.25
C ALA A 495 -3.86 -31.15 14.57
N LYS A 496 -2.79 -30.37 14.54
CA LYS A 496 -2.30 -29.65 15.74
C LYS A 496 -3.23 -28.51 16.13
N LEU A 497 -3.72 -27.73 15.16
CA LEU A 497 -4.67 -26.65 15.36
C LEU A 497 -5.95 -27.15 16.06
N GLN A 498 -6.43 -28.35 15.75
CA GLN A 498 -7.59 -28.97 16.42
C GLN A 498 -7.42 -29.07 17.94
N THR A 499 -6.21 -29.13 18.47
CA THR A 499 -5.97 -29.16 19.92
C THR A 499 -6.21 -27.81 20.61
N LEU A 500 -6.46 -26.75 19.83
CA LEU A 500 -6.84 -25.42 20.32
C LEU A 500 -8.35 -25.18 20.30
N TRP A 501 -9.15 -26.14 19.84
CA TRP A 501 -10.60 -26.08 19.94
C TRP A 501 -11.03 -26.13 21.40
N ASP A 502 -11.83 -25.20 21.83
CA ASP A 502 -12.44 -25.19 23.17
C ASP A 502 -13.93 -25.50 23.05
N GLU A 503 -14.33 -26.68 23.51
CA GLU A 503 -15.72 -27.17 23.42
C GLU A 503 -16.71 -26.29 24.18
N LYS A 504 -16.27 -25.68 25.28
CA LYS A 504 -17.15 -24.83 26.09
C LYS A 504 -17.33 -23.45 25.47
N ALA A 505 -16.27 -22.88 24.94
CA ALA A 505 -16.32 -21.61 24.23
C ALA A 505 -16.94 -21.78 22.82
N GLY A 506 -16.78 -22.94 22.19
CA GLY A 506 -17.27 -23.20 20.83
C GLY A 506 -16.48 -22.47 19.74
N ILE A 507 -15.20 -22.21 20.00
CA ILE A 507 -14.26 -21.54 19.08
C ILE A 507 -12.83 -21.99 19.37
N PHE A 508 -11.91 -21.80 18.40
CA PHE A 508 -10.50 -22.03 18.61
C PHE A 508 -9.90 -20.88 19.43
N LEU A 509 -9.16 -21.22 20.50
CA LEU A 509 -8.55 -20.26 21.41
C LEU A 509 -7.03 -20.36 21.41
N ASN A 510 -6.38 -19.22 21.41
CA ASN A 510 -4.92 -19.12 21.55
C ASN A 510 -4.46 -19.68 22.91
N ARG A 511 -3.22 -20.16 22.97
CA ARG A 511 -2.66 -20.74 24.19
C ARG A 511 -1.23 -20.28 24.45
N ASP A 512 -0.99 -19.77 25.62
CA ASP A 512 0.36 -19.51 26.11
C ASP A 512 1.08 -20.87 26.29
N LEU A 513 2.13 -21.11 25.55
CA LEU A 513 2.90 -22.36 25.56
C LEU A 513 3.85 -22.45 26.74
N HIS A 514 4.20 -21.32 27.34
CA HIS A 514 5.07 -21.26 28.51
C HIS A 514 4.33 -21.70 29.79
N THR A 515 3.07 -21.26 29.92
CA THR A 515 2.25 -21.54 31.12
C THR A 515 1.16 -22.60 30.86
N GLY A 516 0.85 -22.91 29.61
CA GLY A 516 -0.29 -23.74 29.21
C GLY A 516 -1.66 -23.05 29.32
N LYS A 517 -1.71 -21.77 29.69
CA LYS A 517 -2.96 -21.03 29.90
C LYS A 517 -3.64 -20.69 28.59
N VAL A 518 -4.94 -20.94 28.51
CA VAL A 518 -5.77 -20.53 27.39
C VAL A 518 -6.03 -19.03 27.45
N ASN A 519 -5.88 -18.36 26.32
CA ASN A 519 -6.25 -16.96 26.13
C ASN A 519 -7.69 -16.90 25.61
N THR A 520 -8.59 -16.30 26.36
CA THR A 520 -10.02 -16.20 26.03
C THR A 520 -10.40 -14.91 25.31
N ARG A 521 -9.45 -14.06 24.98
CA ARG A 521 -9.67 -12.89 24.13
C ARG A 521 -10.02 -13.33 22.73
N LEU A 522 -11.00 -12.70 22.10
CA LEU A 522 -11.46 -13.04 20.77
C LEU A 522 -11.13 -11.90 19.80
N SER A 523 -10.46 -12.27 18.72
CA SER A 523 -10.09 -11.42 17.59
C SER A 523 -10.58 -12.07 16.30
N PRO A 524 -10.68 -11.36 15.17
CA PRO A 524 -10.96 -11.96 13.87
C PRO A 524 -10.07 -13.15 13.50
N THR A 525 -8.83 -13.20 14.01
CA THR A 525 -7.90 -14.31 13.77
C THR A 525 -8.38 -15.64 14.33
N ASN A 526 -9.29 -15.66 15.32
CA ASN A 526 -9.92 -16.86 15.82
C ASN A 526 -10.89 -17.51 14.80
N PHE A 527 -11.25 -16.78 13.72
CA PHE A 527 -12.06 -17.30 12.60
C PHE A 527 -11.20 -17.79 11.43
N TYR A 528 -9.89 -17.60 11.41
CA TYR A 528 -9.01 -18.05 10.33
C TYR A 528 -8.93 -19.58 10.18
N PRO A 529 -9.30 -20.44 11.19
CA PRO A 529 -9.52 -21.86 10.95
C PRO A 529 -10.55 -22.17 9.86
N LEU A 530 -11.49 -21.25 9.59
CA LEU A 530 -12.40 -21.35 8.45
C LEU A 530 -11.66 -21.21 7.11
N LEU A 531 -10.72 -20.28 7.02
CA LEU A 531 -9.87 -20.09 5.83
C LEU A 531 -8.98 -21.32 5.60
N ALA A 532 -8.39 -21.84 6.67
CA ALA A 532 -7.58 -23.06 6.65
C ALA A 532 -8.36 -24.35 6.39
N LYS A 533 -9.69 -24.29 6.25
CA LYS A 533 -10.58 -25.46 6.15
C LYS A 533 -10.33 -26.47 7.29
N ALA A 534 -9.99 -25.96 8.46
CA ALA A 534 -9.63 -26.77 9.63
C ALA A 534 -10.82 -27.04 10.55
N ALA A 535 -11.87 -26.23 10.51
CA ALA A 535 -13.08 -26.44 11.30
C ALA A 535 -13.97 -27.53 10.69
N SER A 536 -14.57 -28.40 11.52
CA SER A 536 -15.69 -29.24 11.05
C SER A 536 -16.92 -28.38 10.71
N PRO A 537 -17.92 -28.90 9.97
CA PRO A 537 -19.15 -28.15 9.73
C PRO A 537 -19.83 -27.66 11.03
N GLU A 538 -19.81 -28.48 12.09
CA GLU A 538 -20.40 -28.15 13.39
C GLU A 538 -19.57 -27.08 14.11
N GLN A 539 -18.24 -27.20 14.06
CA GLN A 539 -17.34 -26.17 14.59
C GLN A 539 -17.53 -24.85 13.87
N ALA A 540 -17.62 -24.85 12.53
CA ALA A 540 -17.87 -23.66 11.74
C ALA A 540 -19.20 -22.98 12.12
N GLN A 541 -20.27 -23.75 12.28
CA GLN A 541 -21.56 -23.22 12.74
C GLN A 541 -21.48 -22.63 14.17
N SER A 542 -20.66 -23.22 15.03
CA SER A 542 -20.41 -22.67 16.36
C SER A 542 -19.64 -21.35 16.28
N MET A 543 -18.58 -21.28 15.49
CA MET A 543 -17.80 -20.06 15.26
C MET A 543 -18.66 -18.93 14.66
N ILE A 544 -19.55 -19.24 13.72
CA ILE A 544 -20.47 -18.26 13.11
C ILE A 544 -21.39 -17.61 14.16
N LYS A 545 -21.77 -18.32 15.23
CA LYS A 545 -22.58 -17.73 16.32
C LYS A 545 -21.84 -16.58 17.00
N HIS A 546 -20.51 -16.66 17.14
CA HIS A 546 -19.70 -15.56 17.67
C HIS A 546 -19.71 -14.34 16.74
N LEU A 547 -19.68 -14.53 15.41
CA LEU A 547 -19.81 -13.43 14.45
C LEU A 547 -21.16 -12.70 14.58
N LEU A 548 -22.21 -13.43 14.90
CA LEU A 548 -23.57 -12.90 15.04
C LEU A 548 -23.87 -12.37 16.44
N ASN A 549 -23.05 -12.71 17.44
CA ASN A 549 -23.24 -12.28 18.83
C ASN A 549 -22.94 -10.77 18.98
N ARG A 550 -23.94 -9.99 19.34
CA ARG A 550 -23.81 -8.54 19.50
C ARG A 550 -22.84 -8.10 20.60
N ASP A 551 -22.60 -8.95 21.58
CA ASP A 551 -21.61 -8.66 22.64
C ASP A 551 -20.18 -8.94 22.17
N GLU A 552 -19.98 -9.63 21.04
CA GLU A 552 -18.66 -10.03 20.54
C GLU A 552 -18.32 -9.36 19.20
N PHE A 553 -19.00 -9.75 18.09
CA PHE A 553 -18.67 -9.22 16.75
C PHE A 553 -19.90 -8.76 15.96
N GLY A 554 -21.11 -9.03 16.42
CA GLY A 554 -22.37 -8.76 15.70
C GLY A 554 -22.82 -7.29 15.78
N GLY A 555 -21.91 -6.35 15.54
CA GLY A 555 -22.20 -4.92 15.56
C GLY A 555 -22.94 -4.39 14.33
N ASP A 556 -23.07 -3.07 14.26
CA ASP A 556 -23.70 -2.37 13.14
C ASP A 556 -22.77 -2.32 11.91
N TRP A 557 -21.45 -2.24 12.15
CA TRP A 557 -20.42 -2.37 11.11
C TRP A 557 -19.88 -3.80 11.03
N VAL A 558 -19.02 -4.05 10.06
CA VAL A 558 -18.25 -5.29 9.95
C VAL A 558 -17.28 -5.43 11.14
N ILE A 559 -16.73 -6.61 11.38
CA ILE A 559 -16.12 -6.97 12.66
C ILE A 559 -14.85 -6.17 13.03
N PRO A 560 -14.75 -5.76 14.32
CA PRO A 560 -13.56 -5.07 14.84
C PRO A 560 -12.40 -6.03 15.11
N SER A 561 -11.20 -5.48 15.31
CA SER A 561 -9.96 -6.23 15.59
C SER A 561 -9.94 -6.99 16.91
N ILE A 562 -10.86 -6.68 17.83
CA ILE A 562 -11.09 -7.39 19.09
C ILE A 562 -12.58 -7.33 19.42
N ALA A 563 -13.11 -8.35 20.10
CA ALA A 563 -14.55 -8.43 20.44
C ALA A 563 -15.03 -7.22 21.25
N TYR A 564 -16.29 -6.81 21.07
CA TYR A 564 -16.92 -5.67 21.76
C TYR A 564 -16.85 -5.77 23.28
N ASN A 565 -16.94 -7.00 23.82
CA ASN A 565 -16.88 -7.24 25.28
C ASN A 565 -15.44 -7.33 25.83
N ASP A 566 -14.41 -7.24 25.00
CA ASP A 566 -13.03 -7.16 25.48
C ASP A 566 -12.74 -5.79 26.11
N PRO A 567 -12.07 -5.74 27.28
CA PRO A 567 -11.73 -4.46 27.91
C PRO A 567 -10.97 -3.48 27.05
N ALA A 568 -10.17 -3.97 26.08
CA ALA A 568 -9.39 -3.14 25.18
C ALA A 568 -10.20 -2.58 24.00
N PHE A 569 -11.41 -3.08 23.75
CA PHE A 569 -12.25 -2.59 22.64
C PHE A 569 -12.47 -1.07 22.71
N LYS A 570 -12.70 -0.54 23.89
CA LYS A 570 -12.96 0.89 24.10
C LYS A 570 -11.77 1.81 23.80
N ASP A 571 -10.56 1.24 23.65
CA ASP A 571 -9.37 2.03 23.35
C ASP A 571 -9.48 2.66 21.95
N GLN A 572 -10.17 1.98 21.01
CA GLN A 572 -10.37 2.41 19.63
C GLN A 572 -9.07 2.97 19.01
N ASN A 573 -7.97 2.29 19.26
CA ASN A 573 -6.65 2.74 18.86
C ASN A 573 -5.88 1.63 18.17
N TYR A 574 -5.65 1.79 16.87
CA TYR A 574 -4.90 0.87 16.01
C TYR A 574 -5.53 -0.54 16.06
N TRP A 575 -4.81 -1.61 16.41
CA TRP A 575 -5.35 -2.98 16.48
C TRP A 575 -6.17 -3.26 17.77
N ARG A 576 -6.54 -2.25 18.51
CA ARG A 576 -7.31 -2.33 19.78
C ARG A 576 -8.73 -1.80 19.58
N GLY A 577 -9.55 -2.53 18.86
CA GLY A 577 -10.98 -2.28 18.71
C GLY A 577 -11.42 -1.66 17.38
N ARG A 578 -10.52 -1.21 16.52
CA ARG A 578 -10.87 -0.64 15.21
C ARG A 578 -11.14 -1.73 14.16
N VAL A 579 -11.84 -1.37 13.10
CA VAL A 579 -12.11 -2.25 11.94
C VAL A 579 -10.97 -2.16 10.94
N TRP A 580 -10.52 -3.30 10.44
CA TRP A 580 -9.41 -3.41 9.50
C TRP A 580 -9.82 -4.22 8.25
N GLY A 581 -9.51 -3.68 7.08
CA GLY A 581 -9.79 -4.32 5.80
C GLY A 581 -9.18 -5.73 5.69
N PRO A 582 -7.89 -5.94 5.96
CA PRO A 582 -7.22 -7.24 5.88
C PRO A 582 -7.88 -8.34 6.69
N MET A 583 -8.15 -8.07 7.98
CA MET A 583 -8.77 -9.09 8.86
C MET A 583 -10.16 -9.49 8.36
N ASN A 584 -10.95 -8.50 7.93
CA ASN A 584 -12.30 -8.73 7.42
C ASN A 584 -12.28 -9.50 6.09
N TYR A 585 -11.36 -9.17 5.20
CA TYR A 585 -11.17 -9.90 3.95
C TYR A 585 -10.82 -11.39 4.20
N LEU A 586 -9.86 -11.67 5.07
CA LEU A 586 -9.46 -13.05 5.39
C LEU A 586 -10.56 -13.85 6.07
N VAL A 587 -11.36 -13.25 6.96
CA VAL A 587 -12.55 -13.90 7.55
C VAL A 587 -13.60 -14.17 6.49
N TYR A 588 -13.85 -13.22 5.58
CA TYR A 588 -14.77 -13.40 4.47
C TYR A 588 -14.35 -14.58 3.58
N LEU A 589 -13.06 -14.68 3.20
CA LEU A 589 -12.55 -15.83 2.46
C LEU A 589 -12.79 -17.16 3.19
N GLY A 590 -12.64 -17.15 4.51
CA GLY A 590 -12.94 -18.30 5.36
C GLY A 590 -14.42 -18.69 5.30
N LEU A 591 -15.33 -17.75 5.37
CA LEU A 591 -16.79 -17.97 5.29
C LEU A 591 -17.21 -18.60 3.94
N ARG A 592 -16.48 -18.34 2.86
CA ARG A 592 -16.74 -18.93 1.53
C ARG A 592 -16.54 -20.44 1.49
N ASN A 593 -15.77 -21.00 2.42
CA ASN A 593 -15.50 -22.45 2.48
C ASN A 593 -16.63 -23.26 3.14
N TYR A 594 -17.65 -22.59 3.73
CA TYR A 594 -18.70 -23.25 4.50
C TYR A 594 -20.09 -22.78 4.07
N GLU A 595 -21.12 -23.57 4.43
CA GLU A 595 -22.51 -23.16 4.21
C GLU A 595 -22.90 -22.00 5.13
N SER A 596 -22.71 -20.79 4.66
CA SER A 596 -22.88 -19.55 5.40
C SER A 596 -23.45 -18.39 4.57
N SER A 597 -24.16 -18.69 3.47
CA SER A 597 -24.53 -17.70 2.45
C SER A 597 -25.26 -16.46 3.01
N ALA A 598 -26.17 -16.62 3.97
CA ALA A 598 -26.88 -15.50 4.57
C ALA A 598 -25.95 -14.63 5.44
N VAL A 599 -25.07 -15.27 6.23
CA VAL A 599 -24.09 -14.57 7.07
C VAL A 599 -23.04 -13.88 6.23
N ARG A 600 -22.58 -14.54 5.17
CA ARG A 600 -21.59 -14.00 4.22
C ARG A 600 -22.11 -12.75 3.53
N LYS A 601 -23.38 -12.74 3.08
CA LYS A 601 -24.04 -11.58 2.47
C LYS A 601 -24.19 -10.42 3.46
N ASP A 602 -24.63 -10.68 4.70
CA ASP A 602 -24.71 -9.64 5.74
C ASP A 602 -23.34 -9.06 6.05
N PHE A 603 -22.32 -9.93 6.13
CA PHE A 603 -20.93 -9.52 6.36
C PHE A 603 -20.40 -8.62 5.22
N ALA A 604 -20.59 -9.03 3.98
CA ALA A 604 -20.18 -8.28 2.80
C ALA A 604 -20.93 -6.93 2.71
N GLN A 605 -22.24 -6.92 2.97
CA GLN A 605 -23.05 -5.71 3.00
C GLN A 605 -22.55 -4.72 4.06
N LYS A 606 -22.29 -5.15 5.29
CA LYS A 606 -21.76 -4.29 6.36
C LYS A 606 -20.36 -3.76 6.05
N SER A 607 -19.53 -4.58 5.42
CA SER A 607 -18.21 -4.18 4.93
C SER A 607 -18.33 -3.05 3.89
N TYR A 608 -19.23 -3.23 2.93
CA TYR A 608 -19.48 -2.26 1.88
C TYR A 608 -20.10 -0.96 2.40
N GLU A 609 -21.04 -1.02 3.35
CA GLU A 609 -21.64 0.18 3.95
C GLU A 609 -20.62 1.03 4.70
N LEU A 610 -19.71 0.41 5.43
CA LEU A 610 -18.61 1.11 6.11
C LEU A 610 -17.68 1.77 5.09
N PHE A 611 -17.25 1.03 4.07
CA PHE A 611 -16.45 1.55 2.97
C PHE A 611 -17.14 2.74 2.28
N LEU A 612 -18.40 2.58 1.87
CA LEU A 612 -19.14 3.61 1.14
C LEU A 612 -19.35 4.90 1.93
N LYS A 613 -19.52 4.79 3.24
CA LYS A 613 -19.69 5.96 4.11
C LYS A 613 -18.49 6.91 3.96
N GLU A 614 -17.28 6.40 4.17
CA GLU A 614 -16.08 7.23 4.10
C GLU A 614 -15.73 7.62 2.66
N TRP A 615 -15.90 6.73 1.70
CA TRP A 615 -15.66 7.03 0.29
C TRP A 615 -16.56 8.15 -0.24
N ARG A 616 -17.86 8.13 0.07
CA ARG A 616 -18.81 9.16 -0.37
C ARG A 616 -18.63 10.49 0.34
N GLU A 617 -18.31 10.46 1.63
CA GLU A 617 -18.14 11.67 2.44
C GLU A 617 -16.82 12.37 2.17
N LYS A 618 -15.74 11.63 1.91
CA LYS A 618 -14.36 12.13 1.93
C LYS A 618 -13.58 11.89 0.64
N GLY A 619 -14.03 10.99 -0.23
CA GLY A 619 -13.35 10.63 -1.48
C GLY A 619 -12.04 9.85 -1.27
N HIS A 620 -11.88 9.21 -0.11
CA HIS A 620 -10.71 8.38 0.17
C HIS A 620 -11.01 7.24 1.15
N VAL A 621 -10.08 6.30 1.27
CA VAL A 621 -10.12 5.18 2.20
C VAL A 621 -9.07 5.36 3.29
N HIS A 622 -9.29 4.75 4.46
CA HIS A 622 -8.40 4.84 5.61
C HIS A 622 -7.72 3.50 5.89
N GLU A 623 -6.60 3.56 6.58
CA GLU A 623 -5.89 2.39 7.08
C GLU A 623 -6.78 1.52 7.97
N ASN A 624 -7.55 2.16 8.86
CA ASN A 624 -8.50 1.51 9.77
C ASN A 624 -9.65 2.45 10.13
N TYR A 625 -10.73 1.90 10.69
CA TYR A 625 -11.96 2.64 10.98
C TYR A 625 -12.41 2.41 12.42
N ASN A 626 -12.96 3.43 13.05
CA ASN A 626 -13.58 3.32 14.37
C ASN A 626 -14.80 2.39 14.31
N ALA A 627 -14.80 1.34 15.12
CA ALA A 627 -15.86 0.32 15.09
C ALA A 627 -17.21 0.81 15.65
N ILE A 628 -17.26 1.98 16.29
CA ILE A 628 -18.48 2.56 16.82
C ILE A 628 -19.09 3.57 15.85
N THR A 629 -18.27 4.50 15.34
CA THR A 629 -18.71 5.62 14.49
C THR A 629 -18.57 5.35 12.99
N GLY A 630 -17.75 4.39 12.62
CA GLY A 630 -17.38 4.12 11.21
C GLY A 630 -16.45 5.17 10.60
N THR A 631 -15.83 6.06 11.39
CA THR A 631 -14.91 7.08 10.87
C THR A 631 -13.46 6.59 10.87
N GLY A 632 -12.68 7.02 9.88
CA GLY A 632 -11.26 6.67 9.79
C GLY A 632 -10.30 7.76 10.30
N ASP A 633 -10.74 9.02 10.39
CA ASP A 633 -9.91 10.19 10.68
C ASP A 633 -10.04 10.73 12.12
N ASP A 634 -10.57 9.93 13.03
CA ASP A 634 -10.79 10.28 14.44
C ASP A 634 -9.55 10.07 15.33
N VAL A 635 -8.51 9.45 14.80
CA VAL A 635 -7.22 9.22 15.47
C VAL A 635 -6.05 9.44 14.50
N ASP A 636 -4.87 9.78 15.06
CA ASP A 636 -3.65 9.94 14.27
C ASP A 636 -3.02 8.60 13.88
N SER A 637 -3.43 7.50 14.51
CA SER A 637 -2.99 6.13 14.22
C SER A 637 -3.84 5.44 13.13
N SER A 638 -4.43 6.21 12.23
CA SER A 638 -5.11 5.75 11.02
C SER A 638 -4.69 6.63 9.87
N ASP A 639 -3.87 6.11 8.96
CA ASP A 639 -3.50 6.84 7.75
C ASP A 639 -4.77 7.16 6.95
N ARG A 640 -4.86 8.38 6.44
CA ARG A 640 -6.02 8.90 5.73
C ARG A 640 -6.08 8.48 4.27
N PHE A 641 -5.06 7.78 3.78
CA PHE A 641 -5.03 7.27 2.41
C PHE A 641 -4.15 6.02 2.30
N TYR A 642 -4.69 4.89 2.73
CA TYR A 642 -3.97 3.62 2.79
C TYR A 642 -4.73 2.58 1.96
N HIS A 643 -4.10 2.02 0.94
CA HIS A 643 -4.78 1.24 -0.10
C HIS A 643 -5.65 0.07 0.43
N TRP A 644 -5.25 -0.63 1.49
CA TRP A 644 -6.02 -1.78 1.98
C TRP A 644 -7.37 -1.44 2.62
N GLY A 645 -7.64 -0.15 2.89
CA GLY A 645 -8.98 0.29 3.29
C GLY A 645 -10.05 -0.07 2.24
N ALA A 646 -9.66 -0.15 0.97
CA ALA A 646 -10.53 -0.55 -0.12
C ALA A 646 -10.89 -2.05 -0.14
N LEU A 647 -10.18 -2.90 0.64
CA LEU A 647 -10.56 -4.32 0.81
C LEU A 647 -11.97 -4.48 1.38
N LEU A 648 -12.46 -3.52 2.16
CA LEU A 648 -13.83 -3.54 2.65
C LEU A 648 -14.87 -3.50 1.51
N GLY A 649 -14.58 -2.72 0.46
CA GLY A 649 -15.37 -2.72 -0.78
C GLY A 649 -15.14 -3.98 -1.61
N TYR A 650 -13.89 -4.45 -1.68
CA TYR A 650 -13.52 -5.65 -2.43
C TYR A 650 -14.24 -6.92 -1.93
N VAL A 651 -14.55 -7.02 -0.64
CA VAL A 651 -15.36 -8.10 -0.06
C VAL A 651 -16.74 -8.17 -0.73
N GLU A 652 -17.42 -7.05 -0.91
CA GLU A 652 -18.70 -7.00 -1.60
C GLU A 652 -18.56 -7.29 -3.10
N TYR A 653 -17.49 -6.82 -3.73
CA TYR A 653 -17.19 -7.17 -5.13
C TYR A 653 -17.10 -8.68 -5.34
N LEU A 654 -16.44 -9.39 -4.44
CA LEU A 654 -16.35 -10.85 -4.48
C LEU A 654 -17.71 -11.54 -4.26
N GLU A 655 -18.52 -11.04 -3.33
CA GLU A 655 -19.85 -11.60 -3.07
C GLU A 655 -20.77 -11.43 -4.28
N GLN A 656 -20.75 -10.28 -4.93
CA GLN A 656 -21.55 -10.02 -6.14
C GLN A 656 -21.07 -10.82 -7.36
N SER A 657 -19.77 -11.06 -7.47
CA SER A 657 -19.19 -11.84 -8.58
C SER A 657 -19.60 -13.30 -8.56
N GLU A 658 -19.81 -13.88 -7.37
CA GLU A 658 -20.31 -15.25 -7.24
C GLU A 658 -21.79 -15.42 -7.63
N VAL A 659 -22.58 -14.36 -7.53
CA VAL A 659 -24.01 -14.37 -7.85
C VAL A 659 -24.25 -14.30 -9.36
N ARG A 660 -23.27 -13.93 -10.16
CA ARG A 660 -23.38 -13.91 -11.63
C ARG A 660 -23.09 -15.32 -12.18
N PRO A 661 -24.06 -15.99 -12.84
CA PRO A 661 -23.77 -17.24 -13.53
C PRO A 661 -22.73 -16.98 -14.64
N PRO A 662 -21.76 -17.89 -14.85
CA PRO A 662 -20.80 -17.73 -15.92
C PRO A 662 -21.53 -17.67 -17.27
N GLY A 663 -21.40 -16.56 -17.98
CA GLY A 663 -21.84 -16.39 -19.37
C GLY A 663 -23.15 -15.61 -19.58
N LYS A 664 -23.30 -14.43 -19.01
CA LYS A 664 -24.20 -13.41 -19.56
C LYS A 664 -23.54 -12.05 -19.57
#